data_831df654e2128cb6191d710095148d62
#
_entry.id   831df654e2128cb6191d710095148d62
#
_cell.length_a   1.000
_cell.length_b   1.000
_cell.length_c   1.000
_cell.angle_alpha   90.00
_cell.angle_beta   90.00
_cell.angle_gamma   90.00
#
_symmetry.space_group_name_H-M   'P 1'
#
loop_
_entity.id
_entity.type
_entity.pdbx_description
1 polymer ?
#
loop_
_entity_poly.entity_id
_entity_poly.type
_entity_poly.pdbx_seq_one_letter_code
_entity_poly.pdbx_strand_id
1 'polypeptide(L)'
;MKWSKRAAAAILAGVMAVSMMPQVWAAEEENSLPEQETTAQQPVQAEEQPEVPKTPEQPETPETPETPETPETPETPETPETPEQPETPEQPETPDKPGTPDKPQQEPVALRTDHSAFMSGYPNGKFGVNDSLTWAQTSVVLYQLLADQSMGDLPCTYTDVKETDWFYQAVTTLASRGILTDAGGAFHPNDTITRGDFVCLMVRLVGVDENAVSSFSDVAQSDPIYPSVSTAAQRGWISGYSDGTFRPNAALTRAESVVVFGRVLDRKMDTKVLQQAQDLREFVDVPASHWAYGAVLEASIDHDGAANEDGTETWNSYTPSYPISLTYSGKTVTRNIYQGTKPYHVPEKDDSGKNITHWMTPNGVVADPLDRPVSAAAAYVAWYAPKLMTAHNQYISGYGKNQFGPQDSLTRAQACAILYGLLTDQSYGSYPCDFPDVPAGAWYEKAVKTLASRGFVATGEAFEPNQPMTRAEFVEMVSRLVAYTDRDSQFTDVGADDPYYHAIVTAAAQGWIGGFGDGTFRPNEPLTRTQAVTVYNKILGRTGDKTTEQQMDERYTFDDVSKGFWGYQAIMEAATTHTYKKNGDAEAWSEYTHKYTESVSWESSTSVVAASKITNKITSTYSGDYTQKYNMDYSTGLKESYINGKGYSSKTKYLVWVSRQNQKVYVFSGSKQNWKLTKTFICGTGKDSTPTPTGVTYITYREKGWNHDTYSCKPVVRFYPNTGYAFHSRLYYPNYNGLKDKRIGFPISAGCVRMLDTDITYLYKNIPNNSTVVIY
;
A
#
# COMPACT_ATOMS: atom_id res chain seq x y z
N MET A 1 -45.97 -6.85 -3.21
CA MET A 1 -45.07 -6.88 -2.05
C MET A 1 -43.68 -6.50 -2.55
N LYS A 2 -43.18 -5.42 -2.00
CA LYS A 2 -41.92 -4.76 -2.45
C LYS A 2 -40.70 -5.61 -2.08
N TRP A 3 -39.84 -5.88 -3.05
CA TRP A 3 -38.43 -6.20 -2.81
C TRP A 3 -37.57 -5.26 -3.63
N SER A 4 -36.67 -4.63 -2.93
CA SER A 4 -35.90 -3.47 -3.31
C SER A 4 -34.69 -3.83 -4.15
N LYS A 5 -34.48 -3.04 -5.19
CA LYS A 5 -33.26 -2.90 -5.97
C LYS A 5 -32.12 -2.38 -5.06
N ARG A 6 -31.09 -3.18 -4.86
CA ARG A 6 -29.74 -2.75 -4.43
C ARG A 6 -28.74 -3.87 -4.72
N ALA A 7 -28.16 -3.88 -5.90
CA ALA A 7 -26.85 -4.47 -6.20
C ALA A 7 -26.51 -4.15 -7.67
N ALA A 8 -26.06 -2.97 -7.96
CA ALA A 8 -25.35 -2.62 -9.20
C ALA A 8 -24.77 -1.21 -9.03
N ALA A 9 -23.66 -1.08 -8.35
CA ALA A 9 -22.84 0.14 -8.38
C ALA A 9 -21.50 -0.13 -7.67
N ALA A 10 -20.63 -0.89 -8.28
CA ALA A 10 -19.23 -0.93 -7.87
C ALA A 10 -18.35 -1.50 -8.99
N ILE A 11 -18.34 -0.89 -10.15
CA ILE A 11 -17.24 -0.95 -11.14
C ILE A 11 -17.57 0.17 -12.13
N LEU A 12 -17.12 1.40 -11.84
CA LEU A 12 -16.94 2.50 -12.80
C LEU A 12 -16.55 3.77 -12.03
N ALA A 13 -15.29 3.84 -11.65
CA ALA A 13 -14.66 5.11 -11.25
C ALA A 13 -13.15 5.00 -11.44
N GLY A 14 -12.73 5.12 -12.67
CA GLY A 14 -11.30 5.09 -12.98
C GLY A 14 -10.99 5.57 -14.37
N VAL A 15 -11.64 6.63 -14.84
CA VAL A 15 -11.13 7.43 -15.96
C VAL A 15 -11.83 8.79 -15.88
N MET A 16 -11.11 9.82 -15.50
CA MET A 16 -11.16 11.21 -15.98
C MET A 16 -10.46 12.13 -14.99
N ALA A 17 -9.26 12.52 -15.31
CA ALA A 17 -8.72 13.84 -15.01
C ALA A 17 -7.51 14.10 -15.90
N VAL A 18 -7.77 14.61 -17.11
CA VAL A 18 -6.76 15.19 -17.97
C VAL A 18 -6.99 16.69 -18.05
N SER A 19 -5.87 17.38 -17.92
CA SER A 19 -5.54 18.74 -18.40
C SER A 19 -6.21 19.94 -17.75
N MET A 20 -5.36 20.75 -17.11
CA MET A 20 -5.12 22.15 -17.49
C MET A 20 -3.88 22.69 -16.77
N MET A 21 -2.81 22.90 -17.51
CA MET A 21 -1.73 23.82 -17.13
C MET A 21 -2.13 25.25 -17.50
N PRO A 22 -1.68 26.25 -16.76
CA PRO A 22 -1.37 27.56 -17.32
C PRO A 22 0.12 27.85 -17.29
N GLN A 23 0.57 28.38 -18.39
CA GLN A 23 1.91 28.91 -18.66
C GLN A 23 2.31 30.02 -17.70
N VAL A 24 3.59 29.98 -17.33
CA VAL A 24 4.26 31.00 -16.55
C VAL A 24 4.90 32.01 -17.47
N TRP A 25 4.68 33.26 -17.19
CA TRP A 25 5.44 34.38 -17.72
C TRP A 25 6.59 34.71 -16.77
N ALA A 26 7.77 34.87 -17.35
CA ALA A 26 8.99 35.36 -16.70
C ALA A 26 8.94 36.88 -16.52
N ALA A 27 9.47 37.37 -15.42
CA ALA A 27 9.97 38.73 -15.30
C ALA A 27 11.24 38.68 -14.45
N GLU A 28 12.31 39.14 -15.09
CA GLU A 28 13.59 39.46 -14.48
C GLU A 28 13.47 40.70 -13.62
N GLU A 29 14.15 40.75 -12.50
CA GLU A 29 14.74 42.00 -11.97
C GLU A 29 15.95 41.66 -11.08
N GLU A 30 17.06 42.27 -11.47
CA GLU A 30 18.36 42.35 -10.80
C GLU A 30 18.26 43.12 -9.47
N ASN A 31 19.02 42.75 -8.45
CA ASN A 31 19.92 43.69 -7.78
C ASN A 31 20.89 43.04 -6.77
N SER A 32 22.15 43.14 -7.11
CA SER A 32 23.36 43.58 -6.37
C SER A 32 23.66 43.06 -4.95
N LEU A 33 24.84 42.46 -4.92
CA LEU A 33 25.76 42.16 -3.82
C LEU A 33 26.12 43.37 -2.93
N PRO A 34 26.72 43.13 -1.74
CA PRO A 34 28.14 43.50 -1.63
C PRO A 34 29.03 42.37 -1.05
N GLU A 35 30.25 42.43 -1.60
CA GLU A 35 31.47 41.74 -1.20
C GLU A 35 31.96 42.15 0.18
N GLN A 36 32.67 41.25 0.86
CA GLN A 36 33.90 41.44 1.64
C GLN A 36 34.43 40.06 2.04
N GLU A 37 35.54 39.72 1.79
CA GLU A 37 36.98 40.02 1.81
C GLU A 37 37.72 38.74 2.26
N THR A 38 38.66 38.40 1.45
CA THR A 38 39.69 37.36 1.52
C THR A 38 40.59 37.46 2.76
N THR A 39 40.98 36.30 3.28
CA THR A 39 42.33 36.11 3.80
C THR A 39 42.92 34.77 3.37
N ALA A 40 43.99 34.86 2.66
CA ALA A 40 44.81 33.74 2.20
C ALA A 40 45.73 33.22 3.31
N GLN A 41 45.93 31.92 3.37
CA GLN A 41 47.23 31.35 3.80
C GLN A 41 47.48 30.03 3.06
N GLN A 42 48.68 29.97 2.52
CA GLN A 42 49.30 28.89 1.74
C GLN A 42 50.02 27.88 2.67
N PRO A 43 50.81 26.92 2.11
CA PRO A 43 50.42 25.50 1.98
C PRO A 43 51.31 24.60 2.86
N VAL A 44 50.88 23.41 3.13
CA VAL A 44 51.74 22.37 3.72
C VAL A 44 51.77 21.14 2.79
N GLN A 45 52.95 20.64 2.67
CA GLN A 45 53.62 19.69 1.80
C GLN A 45 52.90 18.32 1.61
N ALA A 46 53.20 17.78 0.43
CA ALA A 46 52.92 16.42 -0.02
C ALA A 46 53.57 15.35 0.87
N GLU A 47 52.82 14.31 1.18
CA GLU A 47 53.32 13.00 1.60
C GLU A 47 52.96 11.92 0.58
N GLU A 48 53.91 11.03 0.40
CA GLU A 48 54.04 10.01 -0.63
C GLU A 48 52.90 9.01 -0.69
N GLN A 49 52.53 8.59 -1.92
CA GLN A 49 51.69 7.44 -2.21
C GLN A 49 52.42 6.12 -1.96
N PRO A 50 51.79 5.11 -1.39
CA PRO A 50 52.30 3.74 -1.40
C PRO A 50 52.01 3.04 -2.74
N GLU A 51 52.98 2.28 -3.20
CA GLU A 51 53.01 1.49 -4.46
C GLU A 51 51.87 0.53 -4.62
N VAL A 52 51.41 0.39 -5.88
CA VAL A 52 50.41 -0.58 -6.35
C VAL A 52 51.02 -1.98 -6.37
N PRO A 53 50.41 -3.02 -5.80
CA PRO A 53 50.87 -4.39 -5.97
C PRO A 53 50.58 -4.90 -7.39
N LYS A 54 51.57 -5.57 -7.99
CA LYS A 54 51.51 -6.22 -9.29
C LYS A 54 50.46 -7.33 -9.35
N THR A 55 49.75 -7.38 -10.46
CA THR A 55 48.78 -8.41 -10.88
C THR A 55 49.43 -9.77 -10.97
N PRO A 56 48.81 -10.84 -10.44
CA PRO A 56 49.26 -12.22 -10.72
C PRO A 56 48.86 -12.65 -12.14
N GLU A 57 49.76 -13.39 -12.79
CA GLU A 57 49.63 -13.97 -14.11
C GLU A 57 48.39 -14.92 -14.20
N GLN A 58 47.72 -14.91 -15.34
CA GLN A 58 46.62 -15.75 -15.71
C GLN A 58 47.09 -17.22 -15.86
N PRO A 59 46.32 -18.20 -15.36
CA PRO A 59 46.55 -19.60 -15.69
C PRO A 59 46.14 -19.91 -17.14
N GLU A 60 46.91 -20.75 -17.80
CA GLU A 60 46.71 -21.21 -19.17
C GLU A 60 45.39 -21.97 -19.34
N THR A 61 44.77 -21.79 -20.49
CA THR A 61 43.52 -22.42 -20.92
C THR A 61 43.70 -23.94 -21.13
N PRO A 62 42.81 -24.79 -20.62
CA PRO A 62 42.84 -26.21 -20.95
C PRO A 62 42.40 -26.46 -22.40
N GLU A 63 43.08 -27.36 -23.09
CA GLU A 63 42.82 -27.82 -24.46
C GLU A 63 41.39 -28.41 -24.58
N THR A 64 40.76 -28.15 -25.72
CA THR A 64 39.44 -28.63 -26.12
C THR A 64 39.44 -30.13 -26.34
N PRO A 65 38.50 -30.93 -25.80
CA PRO A 65 38.37 -32.35 -26.14
C PRO A 65 37.86 -32.54 -27.57
N GLU A 66 38.43 -33.50 -28.28
CA GLU A 66 38.07 -33.92 -29.63
C GLU A 66 36.60 -34.39 -29.71
N THR A 67 35.93 -34.05 -30.81
CA THR A 67 34.56 -34.41 -31.15
C THR A 67 34.42 -35.90 -31.41
N PRO A 68 33.43 -36.62 -30.83
CA PRO A 68 33.16 -38.00 -31.19
C PRO A 68 32.58 -38.13 -32.60
N GLU A 69 33.04 -39.14 -33.35
CA GLU A 69 32.57 -39.49 -34.69
C GLU A 69 31.08 -39.86 -34.70
N THR A 70 30.39 -39.43 -35.76
CA THR A 70 28.95 -39.65 -36.03
C THR A 70 28.70 -41.12 -36.35
N PRO A 71 27.68 -41.79 -35.74
CA PRO A 71 27.28 -43.14 -36.14
C PRO A 71 26.59 -43.15 -37.52
N GLU A 72 26.93 -44.16 -38.34
CA GLU A 72 26.35 -44.40 -39.65
C GLU A 72 24.83 -44.63 -39.61
N THR A 73 24.13 -44.13 -40.61
CA THR A 73 22.68 -44.22 -40.81
C THR A 73 22.25 -45.63 -41.17
N PRO A 74 21.23 -46.24 -40.57
CA PRO A 74 20.68 -47.53 -41.02
C PRO A 74 19.91 -47.38 -42.33
N GLU A 75 20.06 -48.35 -43.22
CA GLU A 75 19.38 -48.45 -44.50
C GLU A 75 17.86 -48.56 -44.37
N THR A 76 17.15 -47.92 -45.30
CA THR A 76 15.67 -47.82 -45.40
C THR A 76 15.07 -49.17 -45.86
N PRO A 77 14.03 -49.71 -45.23
CA PRO A 77 13.31 -50.89 -45.76
C PRO A 77 12.46 -50.51 -46.95
N GLU A 78 12.44 -51.40 -47.94
CA GLU A 78 11.65 -51.31 -49.17
C GLU A 78 10.15 -51.26 -48.92
N THR A 79 9.44 -50.43 -49.74
CA THR A 79 7.98 -50.17 -49.68
C THR A 79 7.22 -51.38 -50.25
N PRO A 80 6.15 -51.87 -49.60
CA PRO A 80 5.23 -52.87 -50.22
C PRO A 80 4.35 -52.23 -51.28
N GLU A 81 4.13 -53.01 -52.36
CA GLU A 81 3.28 -52.64 -53.49
C GLU A 81 1.81 -52.43 -53.12
N THR A 82 1.18 -51.41 -53.75
CA THR A 82 -0.22 -50.98 -53.54
C THR A 82 -1.19 -51.99 -54.25
N PRO A 83 -2.28 -52.44 -53.62
CA PRO A 83 -3.31 -53.19 -54.29
C PRO A 83 -4.18 -52.27 -55.14
N GLU A 84 -4.58 -52.77 -56.35
CA GLU A 84 -5.45 -52.07 -57.33
C GLU A 84 -6.85 -51.75 -56.73
N GLN A 85 -7.37 -50.56 -57.04
CA GLN A 85 -8.71 -50.09 -56.69
C GLN A 85 -9.81 -50.74 -57.56
N PRO A 86 -10.96 -51.08 -57.00
CA PRO A 86 -12.11 -51.47 -57.82
C PRO A 86 -12.79 -50.24 -58.43
N GLU A 87 -13.29 -50.43 -59.67
CA GLU A 87 -13.99 -49.43 -60.48
C GLU A 87 -15.27 -48.95 -59.80
N THR A 88 -15.50 -47.62 -59.87
CA THR A 88 -16.67 -46.89 -59.31
C THR A 88 -17.89 -46.99 -60.24
N PRO A 89 -19.12 -47.28 -59.76
CA PRO A 89 -20.34 -47.21 -60.55
C PRO A 89 -20.74 -45.79 -60.85
N GLU A 90 -21.23 -45.53 -62.07
CA GLU A 90 -21.75 -44.24 -62.56
C GLU A 90 -22.91 -43.75 -61.70
N GLN A 91 -22.84 -42.47 -61.31
CA GLN A 91 -23.90 -41.75 -60.55
C GLN A 91 -24.99 -41.24 -61.52
N PRO A 92 -26.28 -41.28 -61.12
CA PRO A 92 -27.37 -40.66 -61.89
C PRO A 92 -27.32 -39.12 -61.76
N GLU A 93 -27.66 -38.43 -62.85
CA GLU A 93 -27.79 -36.99 -62.93
C GLU A 93 -28.74 -36.42 -61.87
N THR A 94 -28.32 -35.45 -61.09
CA THR A 94 -29.10 -34.74 -60.08
C THR A 94 -29.88 -33.57 -60.75
N PRO A 95 -31.17 -33.34 -60.32
CA PRO A 95 -31.91 -32.17 -60.84
C PRO A 95 -31.38 -30.87 -60.27
N ASP A 96 -31.50 -29.80 -61.04
CA ASP A 96 -31.13 -28.42 -60.72
C ASP A 96 -31.57 -28.00 -59.31
N LYS A 97 -30.60 -27.61 -58.52
CA LYS A 97 -30.78 -27.13 -57.16
C LYS A 97 -31.32 -25.70 -57.19
N PRO A 98 -32.42 -25.37 -56.48
CA PRO A 98 -32.84 -23.99 -56.32
C PRO A 98 -31.73 -23.17 -55.66
N GLY A 99 -31.50 -21.94 -56.18
CA GLY A 99 -30.47 -21.03 -55.69
C GLY A 99 -30.54 -20.88 -54.18
N THR A 100 -29.41 -21.05 -53.53
CA THR A 100 -29.21 -20.77 -52.12
C THR A 100 -29.55 -19.31 -51.87
N PRO A 101 -30.37 -18.98 -50.84
CA PRO A 101 -30.56 -17.57 -50.49
C PRO A 101 -29.23 -16.93 -50.15
N ASP A 102 -28.98 -15.74 -50.69
CA ASP A 102 -27.83 -14.92 -50.34
C ASP A 102 -27.70 -14.87 -48.84
N LYS A 103 -26.59 -15.42 -48.30
CA LYS A 103 -26.22 -15.30 -46.90
C LYS A 103 -25.98 -13.79 -46.65
N PRO A 104 -26.63 -13.17 -45.66
CA PRO A 104 -26.39 -11.74 -45.43
C PRO A 104 -24.87 -11.55 -45.21
N GLN A 105 -24.27 -10.76 -46.08
CA GLN A 105 -22.88 -10.32 -45.89
C GLN A 105 -22.84 -9.51 -44.61
N GLN A 106 -22.12 -10.01 -43.60
CA GLN A 106 -21.96 -9.32 -42.35
C GLN A 106 -21.20 -8.02 -42.60
N GLU A 107 -21.76 -6.87 -42.22
CA GLU A 107 -21.06 -5.59 -42.35
C GLU A 107 -19.79 -5.62 -41.47
N PRO A 108 -18.68 -5.02 -41.95
CA PRO A 108 -17.46 -4.94 -41.17
C PRO A 108 -17.69 -4.23 -39.82
N VAL A 109 -17.20 -4.82 -38.74
CA VAL A 109 -17.33 -4.25 -37.40
C VAL A 109 -16.21 -3.24 -37.19
N ALA A 110 -16.55 -2.02 -36.74
CA ALA A 110 -15.56 -0.99 -36.44
C ALA A 110 -14.72 -1.40 -35.25
N LEU A 111 -13.41 -1.36 -35.41
CA LEU A 111 -12.43 -1.56 -34.34
C LEU A 111 -12.00 -0.22 -33.74
N ARG A 112 -11.54 -0.25 -32.47
CA ARG A 112 -11.01 0.91 -31.76
C ARG A 112 -9.78 1.44 -32.49
N THR A 113 -9.68 2.76 -32.57
CA THR A 113 -8.53 3.47 -33.16
C THR A 113 -7.59 4.04 -32.09
N ASP A 114 -8.00 4.07 -30.81
CA ASP A 114 -7.12 4.44 -29.72
C ASP A 114 -6.12 3.31 -29.44
N HIS A 115 -4.96 3.66 -28.88
CA HIS A 115 -3.89 2.72 -28.57
C HIS A 115 -3.90 2.30 -27.10
N SER A 116 -5.08 2.04 -26.52
CA SER A 116 -5.17 1.44 -25.19
C SER A 116 -4.70 0.00 -25.21
N ALA A 117 -4.03 -0.42 -24.17
CA ALA A 117 -3.59 -1.80 -23.97
C ALA A 117 -4.80 -2.75 -23.97
N PHE A 118 -4.69 -3.83 -24.73
CA PHE A 118 -5.75 -4.84 -24.85
C PHE A 118 -5.34 -6.22 -24.35
N MET A 119 -4.07 -6.43 -24.01
CA MET A 119 -3.58 -7.68 -23.45
C MET A 119 -2.56 -7.44 -22.36
N SER A 120 -2.89 -7.79 -21.11
CA SER A 120 -2.00 -7.67 -19.97
C SER A 120 -1.18 -8.94 -19.75
N GLY A 121 -0.06 -8.80 -19.01
CA GLY A 121 0.68 -9.95 -18.46
C GLY A 121 0.00 -10.51 -17.21
N TYR A 122 0.60 -11.56 -16.66
CA TYR A 122 0.20 -12.20 -15.42
C TYR A 122 0.76 -11.47 -14.19
N PRO A 123 0.16 -11.67 -12.99
CA PRO A 123 0.65 -11.08 -11.75
C PRO A 123 2.08 -11.49 -11.38
N ASN A 124 2.60 -12.58 -11.95
CA ASN A 124 3.99 -13.04 -11.75
C ASN A 124 5.02 -12.32 -12.65
N GLY A 125 4.63 -11.27 -13.37
CA GLY A 125 5.49 -10.51 -14.27
C GLY A 125 5.79 -11.17 -15.61
N LYS A 126 5.14 -12.29 -15.93
CA LYS A 126 5.24 -12.92 -17.25
C LYS A 126 4.16 -12.38 -18.18
N PHE A 127 4.46 -12.33 -19.45
CA PHE A 127 3.44 -12.19 -20.49
C PHE A 127 2.80 -13.54 -20.82
N GLY A 128 3.54 -14.62 -20.69
CA GLY A 128 3.11 -15.97 -21.06
C GLY A 128 3.23 -16.22 -22.56
N VAL A 129 4.34 -15.83 -23.19
CA VAL A 129 4.51 -15.87 -24.67
C VAL A 129 4.20 -17.22 -25.30
N ASN A 130 4.50 -18.31 -24.59
CA ASN A 130 4.27 -19.68 -25.05
C ASN A 130 2.94 -20.28 -24.54
N ASP A 131 2.19 -19.56 -23.73
CA ASP A 131 0.90 -20.03 -23.23
C ASP A 131 -0.14 -19.94 -24.35
N SER A 132 -0.99 -20.95 -24.46
CA SER A 132 -2.07 -20.94 -25.44
C SER A 132 -3.23 -20.08 -24.93
N LEU A 133 -3.88 -19.34 -25.83
CA LEU A 133 -5.12 -18.64 -25.52
C LEU A 133 -6.30 -19.61 -25.46
N THR A 134 -7.24 -19.32 -24.54
CA THR A 134 -8.52 -20.00 -24.53
C THR A 134 -9.58 -19.22 -25.32
N TRP A 135 -10.69 -19.87 -25.64
CA TRP A 135 -11.84 -19.22 -26.28
C TRP A 135 -12.33 -18.02 -25.46
N ALA A 136 -12.45 -18.15 -24.13
CA ALA A 136 -12.85 -17.05 -23.26
C ALA A 136 -11.87 -15.86 -23.30
N GLN A 137 -10.58 -16.13 -23.21
CA GLN A 137 -9.56 -15.08 -23.26
C GLN A 137 -9.55 -14.36 -24.62
N THR A 138 -9.63 -15.12 -25.70
CA THR A 138 -9.72 -14.54 -27.06
C THR A 138 -10.95 -13.66 -27.22
N SER A 139 -12.10 -14.13 -26.73
CA SER A 139 -13.35 -13.36 -26.81
C SER A 139 -13.27 -12.05 -26.03
N VAL A 140 -12.66 -12.05 -24.83
CA VAL A 140 -12.50 -10.81 -24.06
C VAL A 140 -11.57 -9.82 -24.77
N VAL A 141 -10.47 -10.28 -25.36
CA VAL A 141 -9.59 -9.40 -26.14
C VAL A 141 -10.33 -8.82 -27.34
N LEU A 142 -11.04 -9.64 -28.11
CA LEU A 142 -11.85 -9.16 -29.25
C LEU A 142 -12.90 -8.15 -28.83
N TYR A 143 -13.63 -8.42 -27.76
CA TYR A 143 -14.64 -7.50 -27.23
C TYR A 143 -14.01 -6.14 -26.86
N GLN A 144 -12.84 -6.14 -26.22
CA GLN A 144 -12.12 -4.91 -25.87
C GLN A 144 -11.68 -4.11 -27.10
N LEU A 145 -11.46 -4.75 -28.24
CA LEU A 145 -11.05 -4.11 -29.49
C LEU A 145 -12.24 -3.56 -30.28
N LEU A 146 -13.48 -3.86 -29.93
CA LEU A 146 -14.65 -3.29 -30.59
C LEU A 146 -14.79 -1.80 -30.26
N ALA A 147 -15.03 -0.98 -31.28
CA ALA A 147 -15.37 0.44 -31.11
C ALA A 147 -16.75 0.63 -30.47
N ASP A 148 -17.68 -0.26 -30.81
CA ASP A 148 -19.01 -0.34 -30.20
C ASP A 148 -19.18 -1.70 -29.51
N GLN A 149 -19.34 -1.68 -28.19
CA GLN A 149 -19.50 -2.86 -27.34
C GLN A 149 -20.98 -3.15 -26.99
N SER A 150 -21.92 -2.54 -27.67
CA SER A 150 -23.35 -2.83 -27.52
C SER A 150 -23.70 -4.24 -28.02
N MET A 151 -24.77 -4.82 -27.49
CA MET A 151 -25.29 -6.11 -27.97
C MET A 151 -25.84 -5.96 -29.39
N GLY A 152 -25.65 -6.99 -30.19
CA GLY A 152 -26.31 -7.13 -31.50
C GLY A 152 -27.68 -7.80 -31.39
N ASP A 153 -28.27 -8.13 -32.53
CA ASP A 153 -29.63 -8.63 -32.61
C ASP A 153 -29.77 -10.17 -32.57
N LEU A 154 -28.64 -10.90 -32.70
CA LEU A 154 -28.69 -12.36 -32.69
C LEU A 154 -28.73 -12.90 -31.25
N PRO A 155 -29.51 -13.99 -31.00
CA PRO A 155 -29.53 -14.60 -29.69
C PRO A 155 -28.19 -15.29 -29.36
N CYS A 156 -27.78 -15.24 -28.10
CA CYS A 156 -26.70 -16.07 -27.59
C CYS A 156 -27.34 -17.24 -26.81
N THR A 157 -27.10 -18.48 -27.23
CA THR A 157 -27.74 -19.69 -26.67
C THR A 157 -26.73 -20.67 -26.08
N TYR A 158 -25.50 -20.26 -25.80
CA TYR A 158 -24.49 -21.10 -25.17
C TYR A 158 -24.93 -21.56 -23.78
N THR A 159 -24.86 -22.87 -23.52
CA THR A 159 -25.38 -23.48 -22.31
C THR A 159 -24.42 -23.42 -21.10
N ASP A 160 -23.15 -23.18 -21.37
CA ASP A 160 -22.04 -23.14 -20.39
C ASP A 160 -21.49 -21.73 -20.16
N VAL A 161 -22.20 -20.68 -20.59
CA VAL A 161 -21.86 -19.26 -20.37
C VAL A 161 -22.90 -18.65 -19.44
N LYS A 162 -22.47 -18.24 -18.24
CA LYS A 162 -23.33 -17.70 -17.17
C LYS A 162 -23.04 -16.23 -16.92
N GLU A 163 -24.05 -15.49 -16.46
CA GLU A 163 -23.92 -14.06 -16.09
C GLU A 163 -22.83 -13.77 -15.06
N THR A 164 -22.43 -14.76 -14.27
CA THR A 164 -21.37 -14.65 -13.26
C THR A 164 -19.96 -14.83 -13.83
N ASP A 165 -19.85 -15.28 -15.09
CA ASP A 165 -18.55 -15.56 -15.69
C ASP A 165 -17.86 -14.25 -16.12
N TRP A 166 -16.57 -14.13 -15.89
CA TRP A 166 -15.79 -12.94 -16.21
C TRP A 166 -15.75 -12.60 -17.70
N PHE A 167 -16.02 -13.58 -18.55
CA PHE A 167 -16.10 -13.46 -20.03
C PHE A 167 -17.53 -13.29 -20.56
N TYR A 168 -18.56 -13.34 -19.71
CA TYR A 168 -19.97 -13.34 -20.12
C TYR A 168 -20.31 -12.23 -21.09
N GLN A 169 -20.01 -10.98 -20.71
CA GLN A 169 -20.29 -9.80 -21.55
C GLN A 169 -19.64 -9.89 -22.93
N ALA A 170 -18.38 -10.34 -22.95
CA ALA A 170 -17.63 -10.47 -24.22
C ALA A 170 -18.26 -11.53 -25.14
N VAL A 171 -18.48 -12.72 -24.60
CA VAL A 171 -19.02 -13.85 -25.38
C VAL A 171 -20.43 -13.54 -25.90
N THR A 172 -21.29 -13.02 -25.05
CA THR A 172 -22.68 -12.69 -25.44
C THR A 172 -22.74 -11.57 -26.46
N THR A 173 -21.90 -10.52 -26.34
CA THR A 173 -21.81 -9.44 -27.32
C THR A 173 -21.28 -9.95 -28.65
N LEU A 174 -20.21 -10.71 -28.69
CA LEU A 174 -19.64 -11.25 -29.92
C LEU A 174 -20.58 -12.25 -30.60
N ALA A 175 -21.30 -13.08 -29.86
CA ALA A 175 -22.31 -13.99 -30.38
C ALA A 175 -23.48 -13.22 -30.95
N SER A 176 -24.02 -12.22 -30.23
CA SER A 176 -25.14 -11.40 -30.73
C SER A 176 -24.85 -10.62 -31.98
N ARG A 177 -23.57 -10.35 -32.28
CA ARG A 177 -23.08 -9.70 -33.50
C ARG A 177 -22.68 -10.71 -34.61
N GLY A 178 -22.80 -12.01 -34.34
CA GLY A 178 -22.44 -13.05 -35.30
C GLY A 178 -20.95 -13.27 -35.51
N ILE A 179 -20.10 -12.65 -34.67
CA ILE A 179 -18.65 -12.86 -34.69
C ILE A 179 -18.32 -14.26 -34.14
N LEU A 180 -18.95 -14.65 -33.04
CA LEU A 180 -19.00 -16.03 -32.57
C LEU A 180 -20.23 -16.70 -33.20
N THR A 181 -20.04 -17.88 -33.80
CA THR A 181 -21.15 -18.67 -34.37
C THR A 181 -21.75 -19.53 -33.27
N ASP A 182 -22.90 -19.08 -32.75
CA ASP A 182 -23.68 -19.86 -31.78
C ASP A 182 -24.52 -20.90 -32.55
N ALA A 183 -24.11 -22.15 -32.50
CA ALA A 183 -24.84 -23.28 -33.09
C ALA A 183 -25.77 -23.97 -32.07
N GLY A 184 -26.05 -23.38 -30.94
CA GLY A 184 -26.91 -23.93 -29.90
C GLY A 184 -26.27 -25.05 -29.08
N GLY A 185 -25.08 -24.85 -28.58
CA GLY A 185 -24.31 -25.84 -27.79
C GLY A 185 -23.51 -25.24 -26.66
N ALA A 186 -22.44 -25.90 -26.28
CA ALA A 186 -21.46 -25.38 -25.33
C ALA A 186 -20.43 -24.50 -26.03
N PHE A 187 -20.00 -23.43 -25.36
CA PHE A 187 -18.95 -22.52 -25.82
C PHE A 187 -17.55 -23.05 -25.59
N HIS A 188 -17.39 -23.88 -24.57
CA HIS A 188 -16.10 -24.43 -24.12
C HIS A 188 -15.06 -23.36 -23.76
N PRO A 189 -15.36 -22.45 -22.81
CA PRO A 189 -14.57 -21.23 -22.54
C PRO A 189 -13.10 -21.50 -22.19
N ASN A 190 -12.79 -22.66 -21.61
CA ASN A 190 -11.46 -23.03 -21.16
C ASN A 190 -10.66 -23.84 -22.18
N ASP A 191 -11.28 -24.25 -23.29
CA ASP A 191 -10.55 -24.94 -24.34
C ASP A 191 -9.66 -23.98 -25.09
N THR A 192 -8.48 -24.46 -25.54
CA THR A 192 -7.53 -23.65 -26.30
C THR A 192 -8.10 -23.38 -27.70
N ILE A 193 -8.01 -22.12 -28.13
CA ILE A 193 -8.40 -21.76 -29.51
C ILE A 193 -7.32 -22.23 -30.49
N THR A 194 -7.74 -22.76 -31.61
CA THR A 194 -6.82 -23.13 -32.69
C THR A 194 -6.44 -21.91 -33.53
N ARG A 195 -5.32 -22.01 -34.26
CA ARG A 195 -4.87 -20.97 -35.20
C ARG A 195 -5.92 -20.71 -36.30
N GLY A 196 -6.57 -21.78 -36.80
CA GLY A 196 -7.64 -21.70 -37.79
C GLY A 196 -8.86 -20.96 -37.24
N ASP A 197 -9.36 -21.33 -36.07
CA ASP A 197 -10.52 -20.69 -35.46
C ASP A 197 -10.25 -19.20 -35.16
N PHE A 198 -9.08 -18.89 -34.63
CA PHE A 198 -8.67 -17.53 -34.38
C PHE A 198 -8.68 -16.66 -35.62
N VAL A 199 -8.10 -17.15 -36.73
CA VAL A 199 -8.08 -16.43 -38.02
C VAL A 199 -9.50 -16.26 -38.56
N CYS A 200 -10.37 -17.26 -38.43
CA CYS A 200 -11.78 -17.14 -38.80
C CYS A 200 -12.48 -16.02 -38.00
N LEU A 201 -12.22 -15.89 -36.70
CA LEU A 201 -12.76 -14.80 -35.89
C LEU A 201 -12.25 -13.42 -36.38
N MET A 202 -10.93 -13.30 -36.64
CA MET A 202 -10.36 -12.04 -37.13
C MET A 202 -10.96 -11.61 -38.46
N VAL A 203 -11.12 -12.54 -39.37
CA VAL A 203 -11.67 -12.25 -40.71
C VAL A 203 -13.16 -11.91 -40.65
N ARG A 204 -13.92 -12.50 -39.72
CA ARG A 204 -15.33 -12.12 -39.48
C ARG A 204 -15.52 -10.68 -39.04
N LEU A 205 -14.54 -10.09 -38.36
CA LEU A 205 -14.61 -8.66 -38.00
C LEU A 205 -14.57 -7.71 -39.20
N VAL A 206 -13.85 -8.09 -40.24
CA VAL A 206 -13.54 -7.20 -41.36
C VAL A 206 -14.13 -7.65 -42.72
N GLY A 207 -14.76 -8.81 -42.73
CA GLY A 207 -15.32 -9.43 -43.92
C GLY A 207 -14.33 -10.35 -44.67
N VAL A 208 -14.88 -11.41 -45.26
CA VAL A 208 -14.15 -12.40 -46.08
C VAL A 208 -13.94 -11.85 -47.47
N ASP A 209 -12.76 -11.98 -48.05
CA ASP A 209 -12.52 -11.81 -49.49
C ASP A 209 -12.60 -13.17 -50.19
N GLU A 210 -13.69 -13.42 -50.84
CA GLU A 210 -13.97 -14.69 -51.55
C GLU A 210 -13.01 -14.94 -52.75
N ASN A 211 -12.27 -13.92 -53.17
CA ASN A 211 -11.29 -14.03 -54.23
C ASN A 211 -9.85 -14.24 -53.71
N ALA A 212 -9.68 -14.21 -52.39
CA ALA A 212 -8.38 -14.39 -51.81
C ALA A 212 -7.87 -15.83 -52.00
N VAL A 213 -6.59 -15.96 -52.32
CA VAL A 213 -5.94 -17.27 -52.46
C VAL A 213 -4.73 -17.38 -51.56
N SER A 214 -4.50 -18.56 -51.04
CA SER A 214 -3.30 -18.89 -50.26
C SER A 214 -2.66 -20.17 -50.80
N SER A 215 -1.36 -20.34 -50.49
CA SER A 215 -0.56 -21.47 -50.92
C SER A 215 -0.11 -22.36 -49.80
N PHE A 216 -0.81 -22.37 -48.65
CA PHE A 216 -0.47 -23.25 -47.52
C PHE A 216 -0.80 -24.70 -47.87
N SER A 217 0.19 -25.58 -47.74
CA SER A 217 0.09 -26.97 -48.20
C SER A 217 -0.88 -27.81 -47.35
N ASP A 218 -1.22 -27.36 -46.18
CA ASP A 218 -2.10 -28.03 -45.21
C ASP A 218 -3.49 -27.39 -45.05
N VAL A 219 -3.86 -26.48 -45.96
CA VAL A 219 -5.20 -25.87 -46.04
C VAL A 219 -5.71 -25.97 -47.47
N ALA A 220 -6.54 -26.99 -47.72
CA ALA A 220 -7.09 -27.23 -49.07
C ALA A 220 -8.17 -26.19 -49.42
N GLN A 221 -8.38 -25.91 -50.72
CA GLN A 221 -9.45 -25.01 -51.18
C GLN A 221 -10.85 -25.47 -50.77
N SER A 222 -11.03 -26.78 -50.58
CA SER A 222 -12.28 -27.36 -50.10
C SER A 222 -12.47 -27.24 -48.55
N ASP A 223 -11.46 -26.79 -47.83
CA ASP A 223 -11.55 -26.62 -46.39
C ASP A 223 -12.46 -25.43 -46.04
N PRO A 224 -13.42 -25.59 -45.11
CA PRO A 224 -14.31 -24.49 -44.67
C PRO A 224 -13.58 -23.25 -44.18
N ILE A 225 -12.35 -23.37 -43.69
CA ILE A 225 -11.56 -22.21 -43.23
C ILE A 225 -10.72 -21.57 -44.32
N TYR A 226 -10.63 -22.18 -45.52
CA TYR A 226 -9.79 -21.69 -46.63
C TYR A 226 -10.04 -20.22 -46.99
N PRO A 227 -11.30 -19.75 -47.15
CA PRO A 227 -11.54 -18.35 -47.47
C PRO A 227 -11.00 -17.39 -46.43
N SER A 228 -11.16 -17.73 -45.12
CA SER A 228 -10.66 -16.90 -44.02
C SER A 228 -9.13 -16.92 -43.99
N VAL A 229 -8.50 -18.09 -44.08
CA VAL A 229 -7.02 -18.22 -44.07
C VAL A 229 -6.43 -17.48 -45.28
N SER A 230 -7.04 -17.60 -46.45
CA SER A 230 -6.60 -16.89 -47.68
C SER A 230 -6.74 -15.39 -47.54
N THR A 231 -7.88 -14.89 -47.03
CA THR A 231 -8.09 -13.47 -46.75
C THR A 231 -7.02 -12.93 -45.77
N ALA A 232 -6.75 -13.63 -44.68
CA ALA A 232 -5.75 -13.22 -43.71
C ALA A 232 -4.32 -13.23 -44.27
N ALA A 233 -4.00 -14.20 -45.11
CA ALA A 233 -2.70 -14.28 -45.79
C ALA A 233 -2.53 -13.14 -46.81
N GLN A 234 -3.54 -12.85 -47.60
CA GLN A 234 -3.51 -11.78 -48.58
C GLN A 234 -3.40 -10.40 -47.92
N ARG A 235 -4.03 -10.21 -46.76
CA ARG A 235 -3.90 -8.99 -45.93
C ARG A 235 -2.58 -8.91 -45.16
N GLY A 236 -1.72 -9.94 -45.26
CA GLY A 236 -0.45 -9.97 -44.59
C GLY A 236 -0.55 -10.21 -43.05
N TRP A 237 -1.72 -10.60 -42.55
CA TRP A 237 -1.92 -10.86 -41.12
C TRP A 237 -1.22 -12.12 -40.65
N ILE A 238 -1.14 -13.13 -41.51
CA ILE A 238 -0.46 -14.39 -41.30
C ILE A 238 0.54 -14.69 -42.42
N SER A 239 1.59 -15.40 -42.12
CA SER A 239 2.63 -15.79 -43.09
C SER A 239 2.93 -17.29 -43.11
N GLY A 240 2.31 -18.09 -42.24
CA GLY A 240 2.61 -19.53 -42.11
C GLY A 240 4.01 -19.81 -41.58
N TYR A 241 4.42 -21.09 -41.69
CA TYR A 241 5.72 -21.56 -41.25
C TYR A 241 6.66 -21.71 -42.46
N SER A 242 7.96 -21.85 -42.17
CA SER A 242 9.01 -22.00 -43.21
C SER A 242 8.89 -23.29 -44.05
N ASP A 243 8.11 -24.25 -43.57
CA ASP A 243 7.78 -25.49 -44.30
C ASP A 243 6.58 -25.37 -45.27
N GLY A 244 6.03 -24.15 -45.39
CA GLY A 244 4.88 -23.87 -46.25
C GLY A 244 3.54 -24.25 -45.65
N THR A 245 3.48 -24.61 -44.36
CA THR A 245 2.23 -24.93 -43.64
C THR A 245 1.68 -23.74 -42.88
N PHE A 246 0.38 -23.73 -42.60
CA PHE A 246 -0.32 -22.81 -41.69
C PHE A 246 -0.56 -23.42 -40.30
N ARG A 247 -0.75 -24.72 -40.24
CA ARG A 247 -1.07 -25.53 -39.04
C ARG A 247 -2.39 -25.09 -38.39
N PRO A 248 -3.52 -25.18 -39.08
CA PRO A 248 -4.79 -24.64 -38.61
C PRO A 248 -5.27 -25.23 -37.28
N ASN A 249 -4.97 -26.49 -37.00
CA ASN A 249 -5.39 -27.19 -35.79
C ASN A 249 -4.42 -27.03 -34.60
N ALA A 250 -3.30 -26.32 -34.79
CA ALA A 250 -2.37 -26.06 -33.69
C ALA A 250 -2.98 -25.01 -32.74
N ALA A 251 -2.73 -25.18 -31.44
CA ALA A 251 -3.11 -24.17 -30.45
C ALA A 251 -2.36 -22.86 -30.71
N LEU A 252 -3.07 -21.74 -30.61
CA LEU A 252 -2.50 -20.40 -30.80
C LEU A 252 -1.84 -19.92 -29.52
N THR A 253 -0.59 -19.49 -29.61
CA THR A 253 0.11 -18.89 -28.46
C THR A 253 -0.24 -17.41 -28.31
N ARG A 254 -0.06 -16.90 -27.09
CA ARG A 254 -0.26 -15.47 -26.80
C ARG A 254 0.67 -14.59 -27.62
N ALA A 255 1.93 -14.99 -27.84
CA ALA A 255 2.86 -14.27 -28.70
C ALA A 255 2.41 -14.20 -30.15
N GLU A 256 1.91 -15.30 -30.70
CA GLU A 256 1.38 -15.32 -32.07
C GLU A 256 0.12 -14.44 -32.20
N SER A 257 -0.75 -14.48 -31.19
CA SER A 257 -1.99 -13.70 -31.21
C SER A 257 -1.75 -12.20 -31.24
N VAL A 258 -0.85 -11.66 -30.37
CA VAL A 258 -0.57 -10.21 -30.37
C VAL A 258 0.03 -9.70 -31.67
N VAL A 259 0.84 -10.55 -32.34
CA VAL A 259 1.38 -10.20 -33.67
C VAL A 259 0.27 -10.12 -34.72
N VAL A 260 -0.69 -11.04 -34.69
CA VAL A 260 -1.84 -10.98 -35.60
C VAL A 260 -2.75 -9.81 -35.24
N PHE A 261 -3.07 -9.58 -33.96
CA PHE A 261 -3.85 -8.41 -33.53
C PHE A 261 -3.19 -7.10 -33.98
N GLY A 262 -1.88 -6.93 -33.76
CA GLY A 262 -1.15 -5.74 -34.21
C GLY A 262 -1.30 -5.50 -35.71
N ARG A 263 -1.21 -6.56 -36.53
CA ARG A 263 -1.41 -6.47 -38.00
C ARG A 263 -2.86 -6.16 -38.40
N VAL A 264 -3.84 -6.70 -37.68
CA VAL A 264 -5.26 -6.41 -37.90
C VAL A 264 -5.60 -4.96 -37.56
N LEU A 265 -4.96 -4.43 -36.51
CA LEU A 265 -5.13 -3.05 -36.06
C LEU A 265 -4.23 -2.04 -36.81
N ASP A 266 -3.37 -2.53 -37.69
CA ASP A 266 -2.33 -1.76 -38.39
C ASP A 266 -1.37 -1.05 -37.45
N ARG A 267 -1.01 -1.73 -36.34
CA ARG A 267 -0.12 -1.25 -35.28
C ARG A 267 1.22 -1.97 -35.31
N LYS A 268 2.27 -1.21 -35.50
CA LYS A 268 3.64 -1.74 -35.55
C LYS A 268 4.60 -0.69 -34.97
N MET A 269 5.09 -0.94 -33.79
CA MET A 269 6.04 -0.05 -33.11
C MET A 269 7.30 0.25 -33.97
N ASP A 270 7.68 1.52 -34.06
CA ASP A 270 8.99 1.91 -34.64
C ASP A 270 10.12 1.43 -33.71
N THR A 271 11.17 0.88 -34.29
CA THR A 271 12.38 0.43 -33.57
C THR A 271 13.07 1.58 -32.81
N LYS A 272 12.85 2.84 -33.21
CA LYS A 272 13.36 4.01 -32.48
C LYS A 272 12.72 4.16 -31.11
N VAL A 273 11.46 3.78 -30.92
CA VAL A 273 10.80 3.75 -29.60
C VAL A 273 11.58 2.85 -28.67
N LEU A 274 11.97 1.65 -29.14
CA LEU A 274 12.74 0.70 -28.34
C LEU A 274 14.14 1.21 -27.95
N GLN A 275 14.72 2.10 -28.77
CA GLN A 275 16.05 2.66 -28.53
C GLN A 275 16.03 3.87 -27.59
N GLN A 276 14.95 4.62 -27.57
CA GLN A 276 14.83 5.89 -26.86
C GLN A 276 14.14 5.76 -25.51
N ALA A 277 13.18 4.86 -25.37
CA ALA A 277 12.44 4.66 -24.15
C ALA A 277 13.21 3.75 -23.17
N GLN A 278 13.40 4.22 -21.93
CA GLN A 278 14.12 3.49 -20.87
C GLN A 278 13.17 2.91 -19.80
N ASP A 279 11.91 3.27 -19.87
CA ASP A 279 10.88 2.97 -18.87
C ASP A 279 9.68 2.21 -19.47
N LEU A 280 9.91 1.45 -20.54
CA LEU A 280 8.92 0.55 -21.12
C LEU A 280 8.59 -0.59 -20.16
N ARG A 281 7.39 -1.16 -20.35
CA ARG A 281 6.95 -2.34 -19.58
C ARG A 281 7.87 -3.53 -19.84
N GLU A 282 8.31 -4.19 -18.78
CA GLU A 282 9.13 -5.38 -18.85
C GLU A 282 8.33 -6.63 -18.46
N PHE A 283 8.58 -7.72 -19.18
CA PHE A 283 8.10 -9.05 -18.84
C PHE A 283 9.26 -10.01 -18.71
N VAL A 284 9.28 -10.81 -17.66
CA VAL A 284 10.41 -11.71 -17.34
C VAL A 284 10.65 -12.81 -18.37
N ASP A 285 9.65 -13.13 -19.18
CA ASP A 285 9.69 -14.14 -20.24
C ASP A 285 9.72 -13.55 -21.66
N VAL A 286 9.86 -12.23 -21.80
CA VAL A 286 9.92 -11.53 -23.09
C VAL A 286 11.19 -10.67 -23.16
N PRO A 287 12.34 -11.26 -23.42
CA PRO A 287 13.56 -10.47 -23.62
C PRO A 287 13.44 -9.61 -24.88
N ALA A 288 14.19 -8.51 -24.94
CA ALA A 288 14.19 -7.61 -26.11
C ALA A 288 14.56 -8.30 -27.43
N SER A 289 15.23 -9.44 -27.37
CA SER A 289 15.55 -10.28 -28.55
C SER A 289 14.39 -11.20 -28.98
N HIS A 290 13.28 -11.25 -28.21
CA HIS A 290 12.17 -12.11 -28.57
C HIS A 290 11.47 -11.58 -29.84
N TRP A 291 11.15 -12.46 -30.77
CA TRP A 291 10.59 -12.10 -32.09
C TRP A 291 9.27 -11.30 -32.01
N ALA A 292 8.48 -11.50 -30.95
CA ALA A 292 7.22 -10.79 -30.71
C ALA A 292 7.38 -9.59 -29.74
N TYR A 293 8.59 -9.19 -29.37
CA TYR A 293 8.81 -8.18 -28.31
C TYR A 293 8.05 -6.89 -28.56
N GLY A 294 8.20 -6.29 -29.77
CA GLY A 294 7.48 -5.06 -30.13
C GLY A 294 5.96 -5.22 -30.09
N ALA A 295 5.43 -6.33 -30.61
CA ALA A 295 4.01 -6.61 -30.59
C ALA A 295 3.43 -6.82 -29.18
N VAL A 296 4.23 -7.41 -28.27
CA VAL A 296 3.85 -7.56 -26.86
C VAL A 296 3.76 -6.19 -26.17
N LEU A 297 4.72 -5.30 -26.42
CA LEU A 297 4.68 -3.95 -25.86
C LEU A 297 3.50 -3.16 -26.40
N GLU A 298 3.27 -3.20 -27.73
CA GLU A 298 2.14 -2.59 -28.41
C GLU A 298 0.78 -3.02 -27.84
N ALA A 299 0.66 -4.31 -27.52
CA ALA A 299 -0.57 -4.87 -26.96
C ALA A 299 -0.78 -4.55 -25.46
N SER A 300 0.29 -4.18 -24.74
CA SER A 300 0.29 -4.16 -23.27
C SER A 300 0.58 -2.81 -22.64
N ILE A 301 0.85 -1.78 -23.42
CA ILE A 301 1.15 -0.42 -22.95
C ILE A 301 0.13 0.55 -23.57
N ASP A 302 -0.54 1.32 -22.71
CA ASP A 302 -1.36 2.44 -23.19
C ASP A 302 -0.44 3.53 -23.74
N HIS A 303 -0.66 3.95 -24.96
CA HIS A 303 0.16 4.96 -25.61
C HIS A 303 -0.66 5.82 -26.59
N ASP A 304 -0.08 6.91 -27.01
CA ASP A 304 -0.55 7.76 -28.10
C ASP A 304 0.56 7.87 -29.15
N GLY A 305 0.23 7.68 -30.40
CA GLY A 305 1.18 7.55 -31.48
C GLY A 305 0.77 8.21 -32.77
N ALA A 306 1.69 8.24 -33.71
CA ALA A 306 1.45 8.69 -35.10
C ALA A 306 2.05 7.68 -36.05
N ALA A 307 1.27 7.35 -37.08
CA ALA A 307 1.70 6.47 -38.18
C ALA A 307 2.82 7.13 -38.99
N ASN A 308 3.87 6.37 -39.28
CA ASN A 308 4.96 6.76 -40.16
C ASN A 308 4.69 6.33 -41.60
N GLU A 309 5.41 6.92 -42.58
CA GLU A 309 5.28 6.58 -44.00
C GLU A 309 5.67 5.11 -44.29
N ASP A 310 6.45 4.46 -43.44
CA ASP A 310 6.87 3.07 -43.59
C ASP A 310 5.91 2.04 -42.93
N GLY A 311 4.77 2.51 -42.44
CA GLY A 311 3.76 1.68 -41.79
C GLY A 311 4.14 1.28 -40.36
N THR A 312 5.14 1.93 -39.76
CA THR A 312 5.43 1.83 -38.32
C THR A 312 4.77 2.98 -37.57
N GLU A 313 4.79 2.92 -36.23
CA GLU A 313 4.27 3.99 -35.37
C GLU A 313 5.35 4.55 -34.48
N THR A 314 5.42 5.88 -34.41
CA THR A 314 6.19 6.59 -33.38
C THR A 314 5.28 6.92 -32.22
N TRP A 315 5.65 6.52 -31.00
CA TRP A 315 4.90 6.84 -29.80
C TRP A 315 5.21 8.26 -29.33
N ASN A 316 4.18 9.08 -29.22
CA ASN A 316 4.29 10.47 -28.73
C ASN A 316 4.27 10.51 -27.19
N SER A 317 3.46 9.65 -26.59
CA SER A 317 3.37 9.45 -25.15
C SER A 317 2.98 8.01 -24.84
N TYR A 318 3.33 7.55 -23.65
CA TYR A 318 2.95 6.21 -23.18
C TYR A 318 2.93 6.16 -21.65
N THR A 319 2.21 5.19 -21.11
CA THR A 319 2.22 4.92 -19.66
C THR A 319 3.57 4.30 -19.25
N PRO A 320 4.35 4.97 -18.39
CA PRO A 320 5.69 4.52 -18.06
C PRO A 320 5.72 3.35 -17.10
N SER A 321 6.86 2.71 -17.00
CA SER A 321 7.22 1.82 -15.89
C SER A 321 8.20 2.54 -14.96
N TYR A 322 8.15 2.19 -13.68
CA TYR A 322 9.04 2.76 -12.67
C TYR A 322 10.01 1.71 -12.13
N PRO A 323 11.30 2.04 -11.98
CA PRO A 323 12.27 1.15 -11.38
C PRO A 323 11.96 0.93 -9.90
N ILE A 324 11.68 -0.31 -9.54
CA ILE A 324 11.53 -0.78 -8.17
C ILE A 324 12.73 -1.62 -7.81
N SER A 325 13.49 -1.16 -6.84
CA SER A 325 14.72 -1.78 -6.38
C SER A 325 14.51 -2.52 -5.05
N LEU A 326 14.81 -3.81 -5.01
CA LEU A 326 14.72 -4.67 -3.84
C LEU A 326 16.13 -5.09 -3.41
N THR A 327 16.56 -4.71 -2.19
CA THR A 327 17.86 -5.07 -1.63
C THR A 327 17.72 -6.16 -0.57
N TYR A 328 18.31 -7.30 -0.80
CA TYR A 328 18.33 -8.45 0.13
C TYR A 328 19.57 -9.32 -0.13
N SER A 329 20.03 -10.08 0.84
CA SER A 329 21.25 -10.94 0.72
C SER A 329 22.49 -10.18 0.21
N GLY A 330 22.59 -8.86 0.48
CA GLY A 330 23.71 -8.04 0.00
C GLY A 330 23.70 -7.70 -1.49
N LYS A 331 22.61 -8.00 -2.21
CA LYS A 331 22.40 -7.65 -3.63
C LYS A 331 21.17 -6.78 -3.78
N THR A 332 21.16 -5.98 -4.83
CA THR A 332 19.98 -5.18 -5.26
C THR A 332 19.48 -5.71 -6.60
N VAL A 333 18.19 -6.02 -6.66
CA VAL A 333 17.49 -6.41 -7.89
C VAL A 333 16.52 -5.27 -8.24
N THR A 334 16.71 -4.68 -9.40
CA THR A 334 15.82 -3.63 -9.92
C THR A 334 14.98 -4.20 -11.06
N ARG A 335 13.68 -3.86 -11.06
CA ARG A 335 12.74 -4.18 -12.13
C ARG A 335 11.91 -2.95 -12.47
N ASN A 336 11.65 -2.76 -13.76
CA ASN A 336 10.71 -1.76 -14.21
C ASN A 336 9.29 -2.32 -14.08
N ILE A 337 8.50 -1.71 -13.24
CA ILE A 337 7.11 -2.10 -12.95
C ILE A 337 6.16 -1.10 -13.61
N TYR A 338 5.26 -1.60 -14.44
CA TYR A 338 4.30 -0.78 -15.16
C TYR A 338 3.41 0.01 -14.18
N GLN A 339 3.21 1.28 -14.46
CA GLN A 339 2.38 2.17 -13.66
C GLN A 339 0.99 1.57 -13.42
N GLY A 340 0.47 1.68 -12.22
CA GLY A 340 -0.82 1.14 -11.84
C GLY A 340 -0.83 -0.37 -11.56
N THR A 341 0.30 -1.09 -11.75
CA THR A 341 0.41 -2.51 -11.38
C THR A 341 1.19 -2.69 -10.09
N LYS A 342 0.95 -3.82 -9.42
CA LYS A 342 1.71 -4.19 -8.21
C LYS A 342 3.07 -4.80 -8.59
N PRO A 343 4.12 -4.61 -7.78
CA PRO A 343 5.37 -5.32 -7.95
C PRO A 343 5.17 -6.84 -7.93
N TYR A 344 5.93 -7.55 -8.72
CA TYR A 344 5.91 -9.01 -8.83
C TYR A 344 7.27 -9.62 -8.49
N HIS A 345 7.29 -10.92 -8.18
CA HIS A 345 8.49 -11.64 -7.73
C HIS A 345 9.21 -10.97 -6.56
N VAL A 346 8.41 -10.47 -5.61
CA VAL A 346 8.94 -9.97 -4.35
C VAL A 346 9.33 -11.18 -3.50
N PRO A 347 10.60 -11.33 -3.11
CA PRO A 347 11.04 -12.49 -2.35
C PRO A 347 10.42 -12.54 -0.96
N GLU A 348 9.89 -13.69 -0.57
CA GLU A 348 9.46 -13.98 0.81
C GLU A 348 10.64 -14.44 1.68
N LYS A 349 11.69 -14.95 1.05
CA LYS A 349 12.90 -15.44 1.72
C LYS A 349 14.15 -14.90 1.02
N ASP A 350 15.19 -14.73 1.80
CA ASP A 350 16.51 -14.42 1.29
C ASP A 350 17.23 -15.68 0.73
N ASP A 351 18.41 -15.50 0.14
CA ASP A 351 19.18 -16.59 -0.45
C ASP A 351 19.64 -17.64 0.57
N SER A 352 19.64 -17.34 1.86
CA SER A 352 19.92 -18.27 2.96
C SER A 352 18.69 -19.04 3.43
N GLY A 353 17.51 -18.73 2.90
CA GLY A 353 16.23 -19.30 3.30
C GLY A 353 15.58 -18.63 4.51
N LYS A 354 16.12 -17.51 5.00
CA LYS A 354 15.55 -16.73 6.10
C LYS A 354 14.36 -15.93 5.58
N ASN A 355 13.23 -15.98 6.29
CA ASN A 355 12.03 -15.22 5.92
C ASN A 355 12.29 -13.72 5.99
N ILE A 356 11.95 -13.02 4.93
CA ILE A 356 11.87 -11.56 4.89
C ILE A 356 10.52 -11.20 5.52
N THR A 357 10.56 -10.40 6.58
CA THR A 357 9.36 -10.05 7.34
C THR A 357 8.66 -8.83 6.73
N HIS A 358 9.45 -7.83 6.33
CA HIS A 358 8.96 -6.60 5.70
C HIS A 358 9.94 -6.10 4.66
N TRP A 359 9.44 -5.27 3.77
CA TRP A 359 10.24 -4.41 2.92
C TRP A 359 10.21 -2.99 3.46
N MET A 360 11.38 -2.40 3.66
CA MET A 360 11.55 -1.10 4.29
C MET A 360 12.09 -0.11 3.28
N THR A 361 11.62 1.13 3.34
CA THR A 361 12.30 2.23 2.64
C THR A 361 13.71 2.43 3.21
N PRO A 362 14.64 3.07 2.49
CA PRO A 362 15.97 3.40 3.02
C PRO A 362 15.94 4.22 4.32
N ASN A 363 14.84 4.93 4.59
CA ASN A 363 14.66 5.72 5.80
C ASN A 363 14.00 4.94 6.96
N GLY A 364 13.82 3.63 6.81
CA GLY A 364 13.28 2.76 7.88
C GLY A 364 11.77 2.82 8.06
N VAL A 365 11.03 3.27 7.05
CA VAL A 365 9.56 3.19 7.05
C VAL A 365 9.14 1.87 6.41
N VAL A 366 8.23 1.15 7.03
CA VAL A 366 7.64 -0.07 6.46
C VAL A 366 6.90 0.32 5.19
N ALA A 367 7.25 -0.34 4.11
CA ALA A 367 6.53 -0.27 2.85
C ALA A 367 6.24 -1.71 2.44
N ASP A 368 5.02 -1.98 2.11
CA ASP A 368 4.67 -3.25 1.48
C ASP A 368 4.53 -3.01 -0.02
N PRO A 369 5.55 -3.38 -0.83
CA PRO A 369 5.51 -3.21 -2.27
C PRO A 369 4.48 -4.10 -2.97
N LEU A 370 3.87 -5.04 -2.24
CA LEU A 370 2.83 -5.93 -2.78
C LEU A 370 1.44 -5.31 -2.75
N ASP A 371 1.18 -4.40 -1.81
CA ASP A 371 -0.17 -3.92 -1.53
C ASP A 371 -0.64 -2.80 -2.43
N ARG A 372 0.26 -2.06 -3.05
CA ARG A 372 -0.09 -0.84 -3.78
C ARG A 372 0.40 -0.86 -5.22
N PRO A 373 -0.43 -0.39 -6.15
CA PRO A 373 0.02 -0.09 -7.51
C PRO A 373 1.15 0.93 -7.52
N VAL A 374 2.13 0.71 -8.38
CA VAL A 374 3.31 1.58 -8.51
C VAL A 374 2.90 2.88 -9.21
N SER A 375 3.35 4.01 -8.67
CA SER A 375 3.13 5.35 -9.25
C SER A 375 4.42 6.18 -9.34
N ALA A 376 5.54 5.66 -8.84
CA ALA A 376 6.84 6.31 -8.87
C ALA A 376 7.96 5.28 -8.63
N ALA A 377 9.19 5.65 -8.97
CA ALA A 377 10.38 4.88 -8.63
C ALA A 377 10.54 4.72 -7.11
N ALA A 378 10.91 3.54 -6.65
CA ALA A 378 11.09 3.26 -5.24
C ALA A 378 12.20 2.25 -4.99
N ALA A 379 12.81 2.34 -3.80
CA ALA A 379 13.81 1.40 -3.34
C ALA A 379 13.40 0.86 -1.97
N TYR A 380 13.57 -0.45 -1.79
CA TYR A 380 13.23 -1.14 -0.56
C TYR A 380 14.36 -2.07 -0.13
N VAL A 381 14.52 -2.22 1.18
CA VAL A 381 15.51 -3.11 1.79
C VAL A 381 14.76 -4.17 2.59
N ALA A 382 15.15 -5.43 2.42
CA ALA A 382 14.58 -6.53 3.18
C ALA A 382 14.84 -6.35 4.68
N TRP A 383 13.79 -6.46 5.45
CA TRP A 383 13.85 -6.40 6.90
C TRP A 383 13.50 -7.76 7.50
N TYR A 384 14.18 -8.09 8.59
CA TYR A 384 14.07 -9.40 9.24
C TYR A 384 13.72 -9.20 10.70
N ALA A 385 12.58 -9.73 11.12
CA ALA A 385 12.17 -9.66 12.52
C ALA A 385 13.25 -10.25 13.44
N PRO A 386 13.63 -9.54 14.50
CA PRO A 386 14.55 -10.07 15.50
C PRO A 386 13.87 -11.16 16.32
N LYS A 387 14.68 -12.00 16.92
CA LYS A 387 14.18 -13.00 17.89
C LYS A 387 13.92 -12.34 19.23
N LEU A 388 12.81 -12.72 19.86
CA LEU A 388 12.51 -12.36 21.25
C LEU A 388 13.06 -13.43 22.20
N MET A 389 13.29 -13.02 23.45
CA MET A 389 13.70 -13.91 24.52
C MET A 389 12.58 -14.90 24.85
N THR A 390 12.94 -16.18 24.94
CA THR A 390 12.02 -17.26 25.32
C THR A 390 11.98 -17.51 26.84
N ALA A 391 12.98 -17.04 27.57
CA ALA A 391 13.00 -17.12 29.03
C ALA A 391 11.92 -16.21 29.62
N HIS A 392 11.20 -16.71 30.64
CA HIS A 392 10.13 -15.96 31.30
C HIS A 392 10.71 -15.04 32.39
N ASN A 393 11.60 -14.15 31.96
CA ASN A 393 12.08 -13.09 32.84
C ASN A 393 11.00 -12.00 32.94
N GLN A 394 10.93 -11.41 34.14
CA GLN A 394 10.18 -10.18 34.36
C GLN A 394 10.64 -9.11 33.35
N TYR A 395 9.70 -8.47 32.69
CA TYR A 395 9.98 -7.43 31.68
C TYR A 395 9.32 -6.06 32.00
N ILE A 396 8.49 -6.02 33.04
CA ILE A 396 7.92 -4.79 33.57
C ILE A 396 7.90 -4.84 35.10
N SER A 397 8.05 -3.69 35.74
CA SER A 397 7.98 -3.56 37.21
C SER A 397 6.83 -2.63 37.58
N GLY A 398 6.38 -2.74 38.83
CA GLY A 398 5.53 -1.72 39.41
C GLY A 398 6.29 -0.44 39.72
N TYR A 399 5.56 0.53 40.18
CA TYR A 399 6.13 1.73 40.81
C TYR A 399 6.34 1.44 42.31
N GLY A 400 7.31 1.83 42.97
CA GLY A 400 7.51 1.55 44.37
C GLY A 400 6.24 1.58 45.24
N LYS A 401 6.25 1.04 46.45
CA LYS A 401 5.11 0.89 47.35
C LYS A 401 4.02 -0.10 46.86
N ASN A 402 4.41 -1.18 46.22
CA ASN A 402 3.51 -2.23 45.74
C ASN A 402 2.43 -1.76 44.78
N GLN A 403 2.65 -0.71 44.00
CA GLN A 403 1.71 -0.22 43.01
C GLN A 403 2.19 -0.53 41.59
N PHE A 404 1.29 -1.01 40.76
CA PHE A 404 1.54 -1.27 39.34
C PHE A 404 1.10 -0.14 38.42
N GLY A 405 0.04 0.56 38.76
CA GLY A 405 -0.60 1.57 37.91
C GLY A 405 -1.31 0.95 36.71
N PRO A 406 -2.28 0.04 36.89
CA PRO A 406 -2.85 -0.76 35.82
C PRO A 406 -3.58 0.06 34.75
N GLN A 407 -4.13 1.22 35.13
CA GLN A 407 -4.82 2.15 34.24
C GLN A 407 -3.95 3.32 33.77
N ASP A 408 -2.70 3.37 34.21
CA ASP A 408 -1.78 4.42 33.78
C ASP A 408 -1.39 4.21 32.32
N SER A 409 -1.29 5.30 31.58
CA SER A 409 -0.83 5.27 30.19
C SER A 409 0.66 4.92 30.11
N LEU A 410 1.04 4.07 29.18
CA LEU A 410 2.43 3.76 28.88
C LEU A 410 3.03 4.88 28.00
N THR A 411 4.20 5.41 28.36
CA THR A 411 4.88 6.38 27.53
C THR A 411 5.62 5.71 26.37
N ARG A 412 5.91 6.47 25.31
CA ARG A 412 6.67 5.97 24.14
C ARG A 412 8.02 5.39 24.57
N ALA A 413 8.75 6.09 25.46
CA ALA A 413 10.01 5.58 26.02
C ALA A 413 9.86 4.28 26.80
N GLN A 414 8.81 4.15 27.61
CA GLN A 414 8.54 2.93 28.38
C GLN A 414 8.21 1.75 27.47
N ALA A 415 7.37 1.96 26.43
CA ALA A 415 7.05 0.92 25.47
C ALA A 415 8.30 0.44 24.73
N CYS A 416 9.13 1.36 24.26
CA CYS A 416 10.40 1.02 23.63
C CYS A 416 11.33 0.25 24.56
N ALA A 417 11.44 0.66 25.81
CA ALA A 417 12.31 -0.03 26.76
C ALA A 417 11.85 -1.46 27.06
N ILE A 418 10.55 -1.72 27.12
CA ILE A 418 10.02 -3.08 27.26
C ILE A 418 10.40 -3.93 26.04
N LEU A 419 10.10 -3.48 24.83
CA LEU A 419 10.42 -4.24 23.63
C LEU A 419 11.93 -4.48 23.48
N TYR A 420 12.74 -3.44 23.73
CA TYR A 420 14.20 -3.55 23.73
C TYR A 420 14.67 -4.61 24.71
N GLY A 421 14.12 -4.62 25.95
CA GLY A 421 14.43 -5.62 26.98
C GLY A 421 14.06 -7.05 26.56
N LEU A 422 13.10 -7.23 25.66
CA LEU A 422 12.67 -8.52 25.13
C LEU A 422 13.49 -9.02 23.93
N LEU A 423 14.30 -8.17 23.30
CA LEU A 423 15.15 -8.57 22.19
C LEU A 423 16.32 -9.45 22.63
N THR A 424 16.59 -10.55 21.90
CA THR A 424 17.79 -11.38 22.12
C THR A 424 19.06 -10.69 21.62
N ASP A 425 18.94 -9.83 20.62
CA ASP A 425 20.01 -9.02 20.07
C ASP A 425 19.66 -7.53 20.24
N GLN A 426 20.44 -6.82 21.00
CA GLN A 426 20.28 -5.42 21.37
C GLN A 426 21.32 -4.51 20.70
N SER A 427 21.96 -4.97 19.63
CA SER A 427 22.86 -4.15 18.81
C SER A 427 22.08 -3.10 17.99
N TYR A 428 22.75 -2.00 17.63
CA TYR A 428 22.18 -1.02 16.70
C TYR A 428 22.00 -1.62 15.31
N GLY A 429 20.96 -1.15 14.61
CA GLY A 429 20.72 -1.39 13.20
C GLY A 429 21.35 -0.28 12.32
N SER A 430 20.87 -0.17 11.08
CA SER A 430 21.45 0.71 10.07
C SER A 430 20.64 1.99 9.79
N TYR A 431 19.43 2.10 10.31
CA TYR A 431 18.60 3.28 10.08
C TYR A 431 19.01 4.48 10.93
N PRO A 432 18.78 5.72 10.50
CA PRO A 432 18.99 6.90 11.31
C PRO A 432 18.25 6.82 12.66
N CYS A 433 18.89 7.23 13.73
CA CYS A 433 18.31 7.11 15.08
C CYS A 433 18.64 8.32 16.00
N ASP A 434 19.01 9.45 15.42
CA ASP A 434 19.29 10.66 16.16
C ASP A 434 18.02 11.47 16.36
N PHE A 435 17.66 11.66 17.63
CA PHE A 435 16.51 12.46 18.04
C PHE A 435 17.00 13.58 18.98
N PRO A 436 16.69 14.85 18.68
CA PRO A 436 17.14 15.98 19.47
C PRO A 436 16.58 16.01 20.90
N ASP A 437 15.46 15.32 21.12
CA ASP A 437 14.77 15.22 22.40
C ASP A 437 15.06 13.89 23.16
N VAL A 438 16.04 13.11 22.69
CA VAL A 438 16.58 11.92 23.36
C VAL A 438 18.01 12.21 23.80
N PRO A 439 18.20 12.84 24.99
CA PRO A 439 19.50 13.24 25.44
C PRO A 439 20.40 12.06 25.79
N ALA A 440 21.71 12.24 25.58
CA ALA A 440 22.70 11.25 25.96
C ALA A 440 22.64 10.99 27.47
N GLY A 441 22.67 9.70 27.85
CA GLY A 441 22.55 9.25 29.25
C GLY A 441 21.13 9.16 29.77
N ALA A 442 20.09 9.44 28.96
CA ALA A 442 18.72 9.15 29.36
C ALA A 442 18.53 7.64 29.49
N TRP A 443 17.77 7.20 30.51
CA TRP A 443 17.55 5.77 30.79
C TRP A 443 16.95 4.99 29.60
N TYR A 444 16.25 5.68 28.72
CA TYR A 444 15.62 5.13 27.51
C TYR A 444 16.46 5.31 26.24
N GLU A 445 17.53 6.08 26.27
CA GLU A 445 18.31 6.42 25.07
C GLU A 445 18.70 5.19 24.26
N LYS A 446 19.31 4.20 24.91
CA LYS A 446 19.76 2.98 24.24
C LYS A 446 18.60 2.19 23.64
N ALA A 447 17.47 2.09 24.34
CA ALA A 447 16.29 1.40 23.86
C ALA A 447 15.69 2.09 22.63
N VAL A 448 15.47 3.40 22.72
CA VAL A 448 14.90 4.20 21.63
C VAL A 448 15.79 4.16 20.39
N LYS A 449 17.08 4.45 20.55
CA LYS A 449 18.03 4.45 19.42
C LYS A 449 18.19 3.05 18.81
N THR A 450 18.23 1.98 19.61
CA THR A 450 18.29 0.62 19.07
C THR A 450 17.04 0.29 18.24
N LEU A 451 15.86 0.55 18.78
CA LEU A 451 14.62 0.24 18.09
C LEU A 451 14.42 1.11 16.83
N ALA A 452 14.79 2.39 16.88
CA ALA A 452 14.75 3.26 15.71
C ALA A 452 15.76 2.82 14.65
N SER A 453 17.03 2.57 15.04
CA SER A 453 18.04 2.09 14.07
C SER A 453 17.72 0.73 13.46
N ARG A 454 16.82 -0.03 14.07
CA ARG A 454 16.30 -1.30 13.56
C ARG A 454 14.96 -1.15 12.85
N GLY A 455 14.40 0.06 12.73
CA GLY A 455 13.16 0.31 12.04
C GLY A 455 11.89 -0.06 12.80
N PHE A 456 11.92 -0.24 14.12
CA PHE A 456 10.72 -0.44 14.95
C PHE A 456 9.98 0.85 15.28
N VAL A 457 10.68 1.95 15.23
CA VAL A 457 10.17 3.28 15.52
C VAL A 457 10.50 4.16 14.33
N ALA A 458 9.52 4.90 13.83
CA ALA A 458 9.74 5.83 12.74
C ALA A 458 10.76 6.90 13.15
N THR A 459 11.68 7.21 12.24
CA THR A 459 12.61 8.33 12.39
C THR A 459 11.90 9.63 12.05
N GLY A 460 12.13 10.68 12.83
CA GLY A 460 11.47 11.98 12.69
C GLY A 460 12.25 13.08 13.36
N GLU A 461 11.67 14.29 13.39
CA GLU A 461 12.30 15.46 14.02
C GLU A 461 12.42 15.32 15.53
N ALA A 462 11.50 14.60 16.20
CA ALA A 462 11.52 14.35 17.65
C ALA A 462 10.88 12.99 17.96
N PHE A 463 11.35 12.35 19.04
CA PHE A 463 10.81 11.07 19.51
C PHE A 463 9.65 11.24 20.50
N GLU A 464 9.62 12.33 21.25
CA GLU A 464 8.62 12.64 22.28
C GLU A 464 8.55 11.56 23.40
N PRO A 465 9.62 11.25 24.11
CA PRO A 465 9.76 10.09 25.00
C PRO A 465 8.72 10.00 26.12
N ASN A 466 8.23 11.13 26.58
CA ASN A 466 7.27 11.23 27.68
C ASN A 466 5.79 11.30 27.21
N GLN A 467 5.54 11.29 25.91
CA GLN A 467 4.18 11.20 25.38
C GLN A 467 3.58 9.84 25.70
N PRO A 468 2.31 9.77 26.11
CA PRO A 468 1.59 8.51 26.14
C PRO A 468 1.54 7.91 24.73
N MET A 469 1.94 6.65 24.63
CA MET A 469 1.85 5.92 23.36
C MET A 469 0.41 5.58 23.04
N THR A 470 -0.04 5.83 21.83
CA THR A 470 -1.40 5.45 21.41
C THR A 470 -1.47 3.95 21.17
N ARG A 471 -2.69 3.40 21.14
CA ARG A 471 -2.92 1.98 20.84
C ARG A 471 -2.42 1.61 19.45
N ALA A 472 -2.63 2.48 18.47
CA ALA A 472 -2.17 2.25 17.10
C ALA A 472 -0.63 2.32 16.98
N GLU A 473 0.02 3.31 17.58
CA GLU A 473 1.49 3.41 17.57
C GLU A 473 2.16 2.19 18.22
N PHE A 474 1.58 1.70 19.30
CA PHE A 474 2.08 0.49 19.96
C PHE A 474 1.91 -0.74 19.07
N VAL A 475 0.74 -0.91 18.46
CA VAL A 475 0.47 -2.04 17.58
C VAL A 475 1.36 -1.98 16.34
N GLU A 476 1.57 -0.79 15.77
CA GLU A 476 2.53 -0.60 14.68
C GLU A 476 3.94 -1.08 15.06
N MET A 477 4.41 -0.70 16.24
CA MET A 477 5.73 -1.12 16.73
C MET A 477 5.83 -2.65 16.87
N VAL A 478 4.82 -3.32 17.45
CA VAL A 478 4.91 -4.77 17.71
C VAL A 478 4.53 -5.63 16.51
N SER A 479 3.68 -5.17 15.61
CA SER A 479 3.31 -5.94 14.41
C SER A 479 4.47 -6.10 13.44
N ARG A 480 5.51 -5.28 13.54
CA ARG A 480 6.75 -5.48 12.79
C ARG A 480 7.49 -6.77 13.14
N LEU A 481 7.12 -7.47 14.21
CA LEU A 481 7.65 -8.80 14.52
C LEU A 481 7.16 -9.91 13.59
N VAL A 482 6.12 -9.67 12.80
CA VAL A 482 5.54 -10.62 11.84
C VAL A 482 5.26 -9.92 10.51
N ALA A 483 5.16 -10.71 9.44
CA ALA A 483 4.72 -10.16 8.15
C ALA A 483 3.26 -9.65 8.24
N TYR A 484 2.97 -8.57 7.54
CA TYR A 484 1.61 -8.03 7.49
C TYR A 484 0.66 -9.01 6.81
N THR A 485 -0.58 -9.01 7.31
CA THR A 485 -1.65 -9.86 6.80
C THR A 485 -2.55 -9.03 5.88
N ASP A 486 -2.85 -9.54 4.71
CA ASP A 486 -3.82 -8.96 3.79
C ASP A 486 -5.23 -9.49 4.16
N ARG A 487 -5.98 -8.71 4.93
CA ARG A 487 -7.36 -8.99 5.37
C ARG A 487 -8.11 -7.69 5.60
N ASP A 488 -9.44 -7.77 5.54
CA ASP A 488 -10.29 -6.66 5.93
C ASP A 488 -10.26 -6.42 7.45
N SER A 489 -10.42 -5.16 7.83
CA SER A 489 -10.53 -4.79 9.24
C SER A 489 -11.82 -5.31 9.86
N GLN A 490 -11.70 -5.91 11.03
CA GLN A 490 -12.86 -6.28 11.86
C GLN A 490 -13.40 -5.11 12.71
N PHE A 491 -12.73 -3.95 12.69
CA PHE A 491 -13.05 -2.79 13.52
C PHE A 491 -13.73 -1.70 12.69
N THR A 492 -14.79 -1.12 13.24
CA THR A 492 -15.61 -0.11 12.55
C THR A 492 -14.94 1.25 12.42
N ASP A 493 -13.93 1.53 13.24
CA ASP A 493 -13.18 2.79 13.29
C ASP A 493 -11.77 2.71 12.67
N VAL A 494 -11.46 1.59 11.97
CA VAL A 494 -10.19 1.37 11.28
C VAL A 494 -10.47 1.07 9.81
N GLY A 495 -10.38 2.08 8.96
CA GLY A 495 -10.56 1.96 7.51
C GLY A 495 -9.24 1.73 6.79
N ALA A 496 -9.30 1.28 5.53
CA ALA A 496 -8.11 1.02 4.71
C ALA A 496 -7.22 2.26 4.46
N ASP A 497 -7.74 3.45 4.70
CA ASP A 497 -7.02 4.73 4.66
C ASP A 497 -6.32 5.10 5.97
N ASP A 498 -6.50 4.31 7.04
CA ASP A 498 -5.80 4.51 8.31
C ASP A 498 -4.31 4.17 8.13
N PRO A 499 -3.38 5.03 8.55
CA PRO A 499 -1.94 4.78 8.40
C PRO A 499 -1.44 3.54 9.17
N TYR A 500 -2.21 3.07 10.15
CA TYR A 500 -1.90 1.88 10.95
C TYR A 500 -2.75 0.65 10.57
N TYR A 501 -3.49 0.74 9.46
CA TYR A 501 -4.42 -0.32 9.04
C TYR A 501 -3.78 -1.70 9.05
N HIS A 502 -2.69 -1.90 8.29
CA HIS A 502 -2.03 -3.19 8.16
C HIS A 502 -1.50 -3.73 9.48
N ALA A 503 -0.98 -2.85 10.34
CA ALA A 503 -0.51 -3.23 11.66
C ALA A 503 -1.64 -3.69 12.58
N ILE A 504 -2.76 -2.97 12.59
CA ILE A 504 -3.92 -3.29 13.42
C ILE A 504 -4.58 -4.59 12.95
N VAL A 505 -4.80 -4.74 11.65
CA VAL A 505 -5.38 -5.96 11.05
C VAL A 505 -4.48 -7.17 11.31
N THR A 506 -3.17 -7.02 11.17
CA THR A 506 -2.21 -8.07 11.45
C THR A 506 -2.21 -8.48 12.92
N ALA A 507 -2.15 -7.52 13.84
CA ALA A 507 -2.19 -7.82 15.28
C ALA A 507 -3.51 -8.49 15.70
N ALA A 508 -4.62 -8.12 15.07
CA ALA A 508 -5.92 -8.77 15.29
C ALA A 508 -5.91 -10.21 14.75
N ALA A 509 -5.39 -10.42 13.54
CA ALA A 509 -5.25 -11.75 12.93
C ALA A 509 -4.35 -12.69 13.73
N GLN A 510 -3.29 -12.15 14.37
CA GLN A 510 -2.43 -12.89 15.30
C GLN A 510 -3.10 -13.14 16.67
N GLY A 511 -4.30 -12.62 16.90
CA GLY A 511 -4.98 -12.71 18.19
C GLY A 511 -4.34 -11.87 19.30
N TRP A 512 -3.39 -10.99 18.99
CA TRP A 512 -2.69 -10.17 19.98
C TRP A 512 -3.58 -9.10 20.57
N ILE A 513 -4.46 -8.53 19.75
CA ILE A 513 -5.41 -7.49 20.15
C ILE A 513 -6.85 -7.95 19.95
N GLY A 514 -7.77 -7.33 20.68
CA GLY A 514 -9.20 -7.33 20.46
C GLY A 514 -9.70 -5.88 20.49
N GLY A 515 -10.89 -5.66 19.96
CA GLY A 515 -11.58 -4.39 20.06
C GLY A 515 -12.36 -4.24 21.36
N PHE A 516 -13.17 -3.23 21.39
CA PHE A 516 -14.15 -3.01 22.46
C PHE A 516 -15.50 -3.65 22.08
N GLY A 517 -16.38 -3.80 23.07
CA GLY A 517 -17.70 -4.41 22.85
C GLY A 517 -18.61 -3.67 21.87
N ASP A 518 -18.24 -2.45 21.48
CA ASP A 518 -18.91 -1.63 20.46
C ASP A 518 -18.37 -1.85 19.04
N GLY A 519 -17.46 -2.79 18.84
CA GLY A 519 -16.84 -3.09 17.55
C GLY A 519 -15.70 -2.14 17.15
N THR A 520 -15.25 -1.25 18.04
CA THR A 520 -14.16 -0.30 17.77
C THR A 520 -12.81 -0.82 18.27
N PHE A 521 -11.72 -0.35 17.66
CA PHE A 521 -10.35 -0.53 18.17
C PHE A 521 -9.85 0.67 18.98
N ARG A 522 -10.29 1.86 18.65
CA ARG A 522 -9.88 3.15 19.23
C ARG A 522 -8.38 3.42 19.07
N PRO A 523 -7.91 3.57 17.83
CA PRO A 523 -6.49 3.64 17.49
C PRO A 523 -5.75 4.79 18.20
N ASN A 524 -6.41 5.91 18.40
CA ASN A 524 -5.82 7.13 18.96
C ASN A 524 -5.93 7.26 20.48
N GLU A 525 -6.54 6.30 21.17
CA GLU A 525 -6.56 6.29 22.63
C GLU A 525 -5.19 5.89 23.20
N PRO A 526 -4.78 6.49 24.33
CA PRO A 526 -3.57 6.08 25.01
C PRO A 526 -3.63 4.62 25.46
N LEU A 527 -2.55 3.89 25.22
CA LEU A 527 -2.42 2.51 25.67
C LEU A 527 -2.17 2.49 27.17
N THR A 528 -2.95 1.68 27.93
CA THR A 528 -2.67 1.47 29.34
C THR A 528 -1.58 0.43 29.55
N ARG A 529 -0.91 0.46 30.72
CA ARG A 529 0.10 -0.54 31.09
C ARG A 529 -0.47 -1.96 31.08
N THR A 530 -1.71 -2.15 31.52
CA THR A 530 -2.39 -3.46 31.47
C THR A 530 -2.60 -3.94 30.05
N GLN A 531 -3.07 -3.07 29.15
CA GLN A 531 -3.26 -3.43 27.76
C GLN A 531 -1.93 -3.82 27.09
N ALA A 532 -0.85 -3.07 27.37
CA ALA A 532 0.46 -3.39 26.82
C ALA A 532 0.98 -4.76 27.27
N VAL A 533 0.94 -5.08 28.56
CA VAL A 533 1.40 -6.40 29.04
C VAL A 533 0.55 -7.53 28.52
N THR A 534 -0.75 -7.31 28.34
CA THR A 534 -1.64 -8.31 27.76
C THR A 534 -1.22 -8.65 26.32
N VAL A 535 -0.89 -7.64 25.52
CA VAL A 535 -0.39 -7.84 24.15
C VAL A 535 0.99 -8.50 24.15
N TYR A 536 1.94 -8.01 24.96
CA TYR A 536 3.26 -8.63 25.04
C TYR A 536 3.22 -10.10 25.48
N ASN A 537 2.38 -10.46 26.46
CA ASN A 537 2.23 -11.85 26.87
C ASN A 537 1.71 -12.73 25.72
N LYS A 538 0.76 -12.25 24.94
CA LYS A 538 0.27 -12.95 23.75
C LYS A 538 1.37 -13.13 22.68
N ILE A 539 2.15 -12.09 22.41
CA ILE A 539 3.30 -12.15 21.50
C ILE A 539 4.33 -13.19 21.97
N LEU A 540 4.58 -13.24 23.28
CA LEU A 540 5.54 -14.15 23.89
C LEU A 540 4.97 -15.57 24.12
N GLY A 541 3.68 -15.80 23.85
CA GLY A 541 2.99 -17.06 24.12
C GLY A 541 2.88 -17.41 25.59
N ARG A 542 2.83 -16.41 26.49
CA ARG A 542 2.77 -16.56 27.95
C ARG A 542 1.32 -16.51 28.42
N THR A 543 0.80 -17.62 28.87
CA THR A 543 -0.57 -17.75 29.41
C THR A 543 -0.56 -18.71 30.60
N GLY A 544 -0.74 -18.20 31.80
CA GLY A 544 -0.82 -19.00 33.01
C GLY A 544 -2.08 -19.87 33.04
N ASP A 545 -1.97 -21.03 33.68
CA ASP A 545 -3.11 -21.92 33.97
C ASP A 545 -3.73 -21.60 35.35
N LYS A 546 -4.73 -22.38 35.76
CA LYS A 546 -5.40 -22.21 37.06
C LYS A 546 -4.46 -22.44 38.26
N THR A 547 -3.44 -23.29 38.11
CA THR A 547 -2.44 -23.50 39.13
C THR A 547 -1.57 -22.26 39.28
N THR A 548 -1.22 -21.65 38.18
CA THR A 548 -0.48 -20.38 38.16
C THR A 548 -1.27 -19.25 38.84
N GLU A 549 -2.57 -19.17 38.61
CA GLU A 549 -3.44 -18.19 39.30
C GLU A 549 -3.40 -18.34 40.81
N GLN A 550 -3.43 -19.57 41.33
CA GLN A 550 -3.30 -19.84 42.77
C GLN A 550 -1.93 -19.42 43.30
N GLN A 551 -0.85 -19.70 42.57
CA GLN A 551 0.50 -19.30 42.94
C GLN A 551 0.69 -17.79 42.95
N MET A 552 0.08 -17.07 42.00
CA MET A 552 0.05 -15.60 41.94
C MET A 552 -0.65 -15.05 43.21
N ASP A 553 -1.77 -15.65 43.60
CA ASP A 553 -2.58 -15.23 44.72
C ASP A 553 -1.86 -15.35 46.09
N GLU A 554 -1.02 -16.33 46.23
CA GLU A 554 -0.38 -16.62 47.49
C GLU A 554 0.85 -15.76 47.80
N ARG A 555 1.47 -15.14 46.77
CA ARG A 555 2.83 -14.65 46.88
C ARG A 555 3.14 -13.27 46.31
N TYR A 556 2.26 -12.71 45.51
CA TYR A 556 2.52 -11.43 44.87
C TYR A 556 1.29 -10.54 44.91
N THR A 557 1.41 -9.34 45.41
CA THR A 557 0.28 -8.39 45.44
C THR A 557 0.76 -6.99 45.07
N PHE A 558 0.11 -6.42 44.09
CA PHE A 558 0.08 -4.99 43.90
C PHE A 558 -1.18 -4.44 44.57
N ASP A 559 -1.05 -3.44 45.40
CA ASP A 559 -2.17 -2.89 46.19
C ASP A 559 -3.28 -2.29 45.32
N ASP A 560 -2.92 -1.93 44.08
CA ASP A 560 -3.82 -1.33 43.10
C ASP A 560 -4.29 -2.30 41.99
N VAL A 561 -3.98 -3.61 42.13
CA VAL A 561 -4.40 -4.67 41.19
C VAL A 561 -5.13 -5.76 41.94
N SER A 562 -6.46 -5.67 41.97
CA SER A 562 -7.29 -6.69 42.63
C SER A 562 -7.33 -7.99 41.81
N LYS A 563 -7.56 -9.13 42.46
CA LYS A 563 -7.71 -10.45 41.82
C LYS A 563 -8.83 -10.51 40.79
N GLY A 564 -9.88 -9.74 40.97
CA GLY A 564 -10.99 -9.64 40.04
C GLY A 564 -10.73 -8.68 38.89
N PHE A 565 -9.58 -8.03 38.83
CA PHE A 565 -9.24 -7.14 37.74
C PHE A 565 -8.94 -7.94 36.46
N TRP A 566 -9.53 -7.58 35.35
CA TRP A 566 -9.42 -8.33 34.09
C TRP A 566 -7.99 -8.61 33.62
N GLY A 567 -7.05 -7.73 33.94
CA GLY A 567 -5.64 -7.83 33.56
C GLY A 567 -4.74 -8.40 34.65
N TYR A 568 -5.30 -8.89 35.78
CA TYR A 568 -4.53 -9.39 36.90
C TYR A 568 -3.50 -10.42 36.48
N GLN A 569 -3.91 -11.49 35.82
CA GLN A 569 -3.04 -12.56 35.36
C GLN A 569 -1.93 -12.05 34.42
N ALA A 570 -2.29 -11.19 33.46
CA ALA A 570 -1.31 -10.64 32.51
C ALA A 570 -0.25 -9.76 33.20
N ILE A 571 -0.65 -8.98 34.21
CA ILE A 571 0.26 -8.17 35.01
C ILE A 571 1.22 -9.04 35.81
N MET A 572 0.70 -10.08 36.47
CA MET A 572 1.50 -10.97 37.29
C MET A 572 2.51 -11.76 36.48
N GLU A 573 2.09 -12.24 35.29
CA GLU A 573 2.93 -12.93 34.32
C GLU A 573 4.08 -12.04 33.82
N ALA A 574 3.80 -10.79 33.53
CA ALA A 574 4.78 -9.81 33.05
C ALA A 574 5.76 -9.34 34.12
N ALA A 575 5.30 -9.31 35.38
CA ALA A 575 6.04 -8.74 36.52
C ALA A 575 6.81 -9.78 37.33
N THR A 576 6.77 -11.07 36.96
CA THR A 576 7.41 -12.15 37.75
C THR A 576 8.37 -12.96 36.85
N THR A 577 9.61 -13.14 37.32
CA THR A 577 10.53 -14.11 36.69
C THR A 577 10.18 -15.52 37.17
N HIS A 578 9.97 -16.44 36.27
CA HIS A 578 9.57 -17.81 36.57
C HIS A 578 10.08 -18.81 35.53
N THR A 579 10.10 -20.09 35.92
CA THR A 579 10.20 -21.22 35.01
C THR A 579 8.81 -21.86 34.89
N TYR A 580 8.54 -22.56 33.78
CA TYR A 580 7.22 -23.09 33.51
C TYR A 580 7.27 -24.47 32.86
N LYS A 581 6.14 -25.17 32.93
CA LYS A 581 5.85 -26.36 32.13
C LYS A 581 4.63 -26.11 31.29
N LYS A 582 4.69 -26.47 30.00
CA LYS A 582 3.53 -26.40 29.12
C LYS A 582 2.42 -27.33 29.59
N ASN A 583 1.21 -26.85 29.59
CA ASN A 583 -0.03 -27.58 29.88
C ASN A 583 -1.09 -27.23 28.81
N GLY A 584 -1.00 -27.92 27.66
CA GLY A 584 -1.72 -27.51 26.46
C GLY A 584 -1.22 -26.14 25.95
N ASP A 585 -2.15 -25.23 25.73
CA ASP A 585 -1.84 -23.85 25.31
C ASP A 585 -1.47 -22.93 26.49
N ALA A 586 -1.67 -23.40 27.73
CA ALA A 586 -1.35 -22.68 28.95
C ALA A 586 -0.01 -23.14 29.57
N GLU A 587 0.41 -22.49 30.65
CA GLU A 587 1.65 -22.71 31.35
C GLU A 587 1.42 -22.82 32.84
N ALA A 588 1.98 -23.87 33.46
CA ALA A 588 2.07 -24.00 34.90
C ALA A 588 3.45 -23.51 35.37
N TRP A 589 3.49 -22.54 36.27
CA TRP A 589 4.74 -22.11 36.89
C TRP A 589 5.33 -23.22 37.75
N SER A 590 6.64 -23.46 37.58
CA SER A 590 7.36 -24.46 38.37
C SER A 590 8.25 -23.84 39.43
N GLU A 591 8.95 -22.76 39.14
CA GLU A 591 9.75 -21.98 40.06
C GLU A 591 9.56 -20.51 39.75
N TYR A 592 9.52 -19.64 40.75
CA TYR A 592 9.32 -18.21 40.55
C TYR A 592 10.02 -17.41 41.63
N THR A 593 10.40 -16.17 41.32
CA THR A 593 11.05 -15.25 42.25
C THR A 593 10.02 -14.61 43.18
N HIS A 594 10.31 -14.72 44.48
CA HIS A 594 9.35 -14.40 45.54
C HIS A 594 9.30 -12.95 45.96
N LYS A 595 10.08 -12.07 45.35
CA LYS A 595 10.10 -10.67 45.76
C LYS A 595 10.00 -9.76 44.58
N TYR A 596 8.97 -8.93 44.60
CA TYR A 596 9.05 -7.61 44.04
C TYR A 596 10.22 -6.90 44.73
N THR A 597 11.35 -6.83 44.06
CA THR A 597 12.43 -5.98 44.50
C THR A 597 12.18 -4.61 43.87
N GLU A 598 11.98 -3.60 44.71
CA GLU A 598 11.97 -2.19 44.29
C GLU A 598 13.21 -1.77 43.50
N SER A 599 14.15 -2.69 43.27
CA SER A 599 15.49 -2.47 42.77
C SER A 599 15.65 -2.51 41.25
N VAL A 600 14.63 -2.86 40.48
CA VAL A 600 14.66 -2.57 39.03
C VAL A 600 13.88 -1.27 38.83
N SER A 601 14.44 -0.23 39.30
CA SER A 601 13.79 1.06 39.30
C SER A 601 13.93 1.71 37.95
N TRP A 602 12.85 1.73 37.22
CA TRP A 602 12.54 2.82 36.31
C TRP A 602 12.64 4.18 37.04
N GLU A 603 12.79 4.17 38.36
CA GLU A 603 12.92 5.35 39.23
C GLU A 603 14.34 5.91 39.35
N SER A 604 15.36 5.22 38.85
CA SER A 604 16.74 5.73 38.93
C SER A 604 17.06 6.85 37.94
N SER A 605 16.18 7.09 37.01
CA SER A 605 16.25 8.28 36.20
C SER A 605 15.23 9.31 36.71
N THR A 606 15.70 10.45 37.05
CA THR A 606 14.98 11.62 37.61
C THR A 606 13.86 12.16 36.69
N SER A 607 13.49 11.47 35.62
CA SER A 607 12.61 11.97 34.59
C SER A 607 11.37 11.13 34.27
N VAL A 608 11.22 9.90 34.81
CA VAL A 608 10.01 9.10 34.57
C VAL A 608 9.11 9.15 35.80
N VAL A 609 8.12 9.97 35.73
CA VAL A 609 7.08 10.08 36.73
C VAL A 609 5.92 9.19 36.28
N ALA A 610 5.48 8.28 37.17
CA ALA A 610 4.25 7.51 36.97
C ALA A 610 3.08 8.43 36.61
N ALA A 611 2.16 8.01 35.73
CA ALA A 611 1.05 8.86 35.34
C ALA A 611 0.16 9.26 36.52
N SER A 612 -0.01 8.43 37.56
CA SER A 612 -0.67 8.80 38.81
C SER A 612 0.14 9.81 39.62
N LYS A 613 1.46 9.73 39.59
CA LYS A 613 2.36 10.76 40.21
C LYS A 613 2.47 11.99 39.32
N ILE A 614 2.30 11.84 37.98
CA ILE A 614 2.23 12.95 37.03
C ILE A 614 0.99 13.83 37.34
N THR A 615 -0.15 13.22 37.64
CA THR A 615 -1.36 14.00 38.01
C THR A 615 -1.17 14.78 39.30
N ASN A 616 -0.39 14.28 40.28
CA ASN A 616 -0.15 14.97 41.54
C ASN A 616 1.08 15.90 41.53
N LYS A 617 2.07 15.63 40.69
CA LYS A 617 3.34 16.37 40.64
C LYS A 617 3.39 17.45 39.55
N ILE A 618 2.60 17.31 38.49
CA ILE A 618 2.47 18.38 37.47
C ILE A 618 1.84 19.62 38.09
N THR A 619 1.00 19.45 39.11
CA THR A 619 0.51 20.58 39.91
C THR A 619 1.59 21.27 40.73
N SER A 620 2.72 20.61 41.00
CA SER A 620 3.77 21.12 41.87
C SER A 620 5.13 21.43 41.22
N THR A 621 5.39 20.97 40.01
CA THR A 621 6.69 21.12 39.34
C THR A 621 6.75 22.09 38.17
N TYR A 622 5.61 22.57 37.67
CA TYR A 622 5.63 23.67 36.74
C TYR A 622 5.76 25.00 37.48
N SER A 623 6.95 25.53 37.53
CA SER A 623 7.24 26.90 37.98
C SER A 623 6.77 27.96 36.96
N GLY A 624 5.96 27.57 35.96
CA GLY A 624 5.41 28.45 34.94
C GLY A 624 4.09 29.09 35.32
N ASP A 625 3.59 29.96 34.44
CA ASP A 625 2.35 30.72 34.60
C ASP A 625 1.07 29.87 34.49
N TYR A 626 1.13 28.53 34.41
CA TYR A 626 -0.04 27.67 34.23
C TYR A 626 0.13 26.33 34.94
N THR A 627 -1.00 25.66 35.21
CA THR A 627 -1.08 24.29 35.73
C THR A 627 -1.74 23.41 34.68
N GLN A 628 -1.13 22.29 34.35
CA GLN A 628 -1.60 21.36 33.32
C GLN A 628 -1.82 19.96 33.93
N LYS A 629 -2.91 19.27 33.55
CA LYS A 629 -3.22 17.90 33.98
C LYS A 629 -2.60 16.86 33.03
N TYR A 630 -2.72 17.07 31.72
CA TYR A 630 -2.27 16.14 30.70
C TYR A 630 -1.40 16.86 29.69
N ASN A 631 -0.35 16.19 29.22
CA ASN A 631 0.42 16.64 28.06
C ASN A 631 0.33 15.59 26.95
N MET A 632 -0.90 15.26 26.56
CA MET A 632 -1.17 14.36 25.46
C MET A 632 -1.20 15.15 24.14
N ASP A 633 -0.71 14.55 23.06
CA ASP A 633 -0.83 15.11 21.73
C ASP A 633 -0.72 14.01 20.66
N TYR A 634 -1.29 14.24 19.49
CA TYR A 634 -1.12 13.39 18.32
C TYR A 634 0.15 13.76 17.56
N SER A 635 0.73 12.82 16.79
CA SER A 635 1.81 13.16 15.87
C SER A 635 1.32 14.16 14.80
N THR A 636 2.24 14.93 14.21
CA THR A 636 1.89 15.88 13.14
C THR A 636 1.24 15.17 11.95
N GLY A 637 1.78 14.01 11.55
CA GLY A 637 1.25 13.20 10.46
C GLY A 637 -0.20 12.76 10.70
N LEU A 638 -0.51 12.27 11.90
CA LEU A 638 -1.88 11.88 12.29
C LEU A 638 -2.85 13.05 12.25
N LYS A 639 -2.45 14.22 12.79
CA LYS A 639 -3.29 15.43 12.74
C LYS A 639 -3.61 15.84 11.32
N GLU A 640 -2.60 15.83 10.44
CA GLU A 640 -2.77 16.18 9.03
C GLU A 640 -3.60 15.15 8.28
N SER A 641 -3.34 13.86 8.46
CA SER A 641 -4.13 12.77 7.88
C SER A 641 -5.59 12.84 8.30
N TYR A 642 -5.86 13.00 9.59
CA TYR A 642 -7.23 13.10 10.09
C TYR A 642 -8.00 14.28 9.47
N ILE A 643 -7.44 15.48 9.49
CA ILE A 643 -8.11 16.69 8.96
C ILE A 643 -8.27 16.60 7.44
N ASN A 644 -7.30 16.06 6.73
CA ASN A 644 -7.34 15.90 5.27
C ASN A 644 -8.32 14.78 4.85
N GLY A 645 -8.28 13.64 5.54
CA GLY A 645 -9.20 12.52 5.30
C GLY A 645 -10.66 12.86 5.54
N LYS A 646 -10.97 13.68 6.57
CA LYS A 646 -12.33 14.19 6.81
C LYS A 646 -12.80 15.20 5.76
N GLY A 647 -11.92 15.71 4.92
CA GLY A 647 -12.28 16.60 3.81
C GLY A 647 -12.86 17.95 4.23
N TYR A 648 -12.51 18.44 5.42
CA TYR A 648 -12.98 19.76 5.89
C TYR A 648 -12.51 20.88 4.95
N SER A 649 -13.40 21.84 4.71
CA SER A 649 -13.11 23.07 3.95
C SER A 649 -13.17 24.29 4.86
N SER A 650 -12.44 25.34 4.51
CA SER A 650 -12.53 26.66 5.16
C SER A 650 -12.67 27.76 4.13
N LYS A 651 -13.37 28.83 4.47
CA LYS A 651 -13.46 30.04 3.63
C LYS A 651 -12.16 30.85 3.63
N THR A 652 -11.20 30.49 4.46
CA THR A 652 -9.88 31.10 4.57
C THR A 652 -8.79 30.06 4.36
N LYS A 653 -7.53 30.48 4.28
CA LYS A 653 -6.40 29.56 4.24
C LYS A 653 -6.09 28.88 5.59
N TYR A 654 -6.97 29.00 6.58
CA TYR A 654 -6.77 28.45 7.92
C TYR A 654 -7.94 27.56 8.32
N LEU A 655 -7.62 26.51 9.08
CA LEU A 655 -8.54 25.63 9.79
C LEU A 655 -8.04 25.48 11.23
N VAL A 656 -8.93 25.47 12.19
CA VAL A 656 -8.64 25.28 13.60
C VAL A 656 -9.31 24.02 14.08
N TRP A 657 -8.57 23.10 14.69
CA TRP A 657 -9.13 21.91 15.35
C TRP A 657 -8.94 22.01 16.86
N VAL A 658 -10.02 21.89 17.61
CA VAL A 658 -10.03 21.79 19.08
C VAL A 658 -10.23 20.34 19.47
N SER A 659 -9.21 19.72 20.02
CA SER A 659 -9.31 18.38 20.62
C SER A 659 -9.73 18.52 22.09
N ARG A 660 -10.96 18.06 22.39
CA ARG A 660 -11.46 18.00 23.77
C ARG A 660 -10.75 16.93 24.58
N GLN A 661 -10.33 15.85 23.92
CA GLN A 661 -9.59 14.75 24.55
C GLN A 661 -8.17 15.20 24.95
N ASN A 662 -7.42 15.80 24.03
CA ASN A 662 -6.02 16.17 24.28
C ASN A 662 -5.88 17.54 24.93
N GLN A 663 -6.97 18.28 25.10
CA GLN A 663 -6.96 19.67 25.59
C GLN A 663 -6.00 20.55 24.77
N LYS A 664 -6.07 20.43 23.43
CA LYS A 664 -5.20 21.13 22.48
C LYS A 664 -6.02 21.85 21.42
N VAL A 665 -5.43 22.92 20.91
CA VAL A 665 -5.90 23.65 19.72
C VAL A 665 -4.83 23.54 18.66
N TYR A 666 -5.18 22.95 17.53
CA TYR A 666 -4.32 22.80 16.36
C TYR A 666 -4.72 23.81 15.29
N VAL A 667 -3.76 24.48 14.71
CA VAL A 667 -3.99 25.43 13.61
C VAL A 667 -3.33 24.90 12.37
N PHE A 668 -4.11 24.74 11.31
CA PHE A 668 -3.64 24.32 10.00
C PHE A 668 -3.70 25.48 9.02
N SER A 669 -2.80 25.46 8.03
CA SER A 669 -2.86 26.31 6.85
C SER A 669 -2.93 25.46 5.59
N GLY A 670 -3.65 25.95 4.56
CA GLY A 670 -3.82 25.20 3.32
C GLY A 670 -5.22 25.32 2.73
N SER A 671 -5.72 24.22 2.18
CA SER A 671 -7.04 24.10 1.58
C SER A 671 -7.60 22.68 1.81
N LYS A 672 -8.84 22.44 1.40
CA LYS A 672 -9.50 21.13 1.52
C LYS A 672 -8.57 20.01 1.01
N GLN A 673 -8.38 18.97 1.80
CA GLN A 673 -7.52 17.81 1.56
C GLN A 673 -6.00 18.13 1.47
N ASN A 674 -5.61 19.37 1.76
CA ASN A 674 -4.21 19.85 1.68
C ASN A 674 -3.86 20.74 2.88
N TRP A 675 -4.36 20.36 4.06
CA TRP A 675 -4.09 21.08 5.30
C TRP A 675 -2.74 20.65 5.88
N LYS A 676 -1.92 21.63 6.26
CA LYS A 676 -0.65 21.44 6.95
C LYS A 676 -0.68 22.08 8.33
N LEU A 677 -0.27 21.33 9.35
CA LEU A 677 -0.20 21.81 10.73
C LEU A 677 0.83 22.94 10.85
N THR A 678 0.43 24.05 11.43
CA THR A 678 1.32 25.22 11.62
C THR A 678 1.54 25.56 13.07
N LYS A 679 0.57 25.30 13.96
CA LYS A 679 0.67 25.57 15.40
C LYS A 679 -0.11 24.57 16.21
N THR A 680 0.43 24.26 17.38
CA THR A 680 -0.24 23.50 18.44
C THR A 680 -0.21 24.31 19.72
N PHE A 681 -1.37 24.44 20.37
CA PHE A 681 -1.52 25.18 21.61
C PHE A 681 -2.21 24.32 22.67
N ILE A 682 -1.83 24.47 23.92
CA ILE A 682 -2.56 23.87 25.03
C ILE A 682 -3.85 24.69 25.29
N CYS A 683 -4.93 24.02 25.65
CA CYS A 683 -6.18 24.69 26.01
C CYS A 683 -6.87 24.04 27.22
N GLY A 684 -7.95 24.65 27.67
CA GLY A 684 -8.89 24.08 28.62
C GLY A 684 -10.29 24.21 28.05
N THR A 685 -10.93 23.07 27.74
CA THR A 685 -12.29 23.05 27.19
C THR A 685 -13.37 23.08 28.31
N GLY A 686 -14.63 22.96 27.95
CA GLY A 686 -15.73 22.86 28.87
C GLY A 686 -15.64 21.61 29.76
N LYS A 687 -16.02 21.75 31.04
CA LYS A 687 -16.15 20.63 31.99
C LYS A 687 -17.33 19.72 31.57
N ASP A 688 -17.38 18.50 32.14
CA ASP A 688 -18.40 17.51 31.77
C ASP A 688 -19.83 17.98 31.93
N SER A 689 -20.11 18.84 32.93
CA SER A 689 -21.45 19.43 33.14
C SER A 689 -21.78 20.57 32.17
N THR A 690 -20.79 21.14 31.50
CA THR A 690 -20.95 22.23 30.51
C THR A 690 -19.91 22.05 29.40
N PRO A 691 -20.04 21.00 28.59
CA PRO A 691 -19.00 20.66 27.61
C PRO A 691 -18.91 21.69 26.48
N THR A 692 -17.72 21.87 25.93
CA THR A 692 -17.58 22.59 24.65
C THR A 692 -18.33 21.79 23.58
N PRO A 693 -19.29 22.41 22.84
CA PRO A 693 -20.05 21.72 21.81
C PRO A 693 -19.14 21.14 20.73
N THR A 694 -19.40 19.89 20.34
CA THR A 694 -18.71 19.24 19.24
C THR A 694 -19.30 19.61 17.89
N GLY A 695 -18.54 19.41 16.83
CA GLY A 695 -18.96 19.63 15.44
C GLY A 695 -18.10 20.63 14.68
N VAL A 696 -18.63 21.07 13.54
CA VAL A 696 -17.95 22.00 12.65
C VAL A 696 -18.62 23.37 12.70
N THR A 697 -17.86 24.39 12.96
CA THR A 697 -18.30 25.80 13.04
C THR A 697 -17.24 26.71 12.40
N TYR A 698 -17.30 27.99 12.66
CA TYR A 698 -16.32 28.95 12.15
C TYR A 698 -16.14 30.13 13.12
N ILE A 699 -15.01 30.83 13.01
CA ILE A 699 -14.74 32.06 13.75
C ILE A 699 -15.67 33.14 13.25
N THR A 700 -16.46 33.68 14.18
CA THR A 700 -17.50 34.70 13.88
C THR A 700 -16.96 36.11 14.01
N TYR A 701 -16.51 36.53 15.18
CA TYR A 701 -15.95 37.86 15.41
C TYR A 701 -14.99 37.88 16.61
N ARG A 702 -14.36 39.04 16.84
CA ARG A 702 -13.35 39.26 17.87
C ARG A 702 -13.69 40.40 18.77
N GLU A 703 -13.37 40.22 20.04
CA GLU A 703 -13.53 41.25 21.07
C GLU A 703 -12.20 41.52 21.75
N LYS A 704 -11.98 42.77 22.16
CA LYS A 704 -10.76 43.14 22.89
C LYS A 704 -10.62 42.39 24.21
N GLY A 705 -11.77 42.03 24.82
CA GLY A 705 -11.85 41.26 26.04
C GLY A 705 -13.22 41.33 26.66
N TRP A 706 -13.46 40.49 27.66
CA TRP A 706 -14.64 40.51 28.53
C TRP A 706 -14.22 40.97 29.92
N ASN A 707 -15.07 41.82 30.53
CA ASN A 707 -14.93 42.23 31.92
C ASN A 707 -16.27 42.02 32.59
N HIS A 708 -16.38 40.99 33.41
CA HIS A 708 -17.53 40.61 34.20
C HIS A 708 -17.29 40.93 35.69
N ASP A 709 -18.32 40.98 36.50
CA ASP A 709 -18.22 41.26 37.93
C ASP A 709 -17.34 40.25 38.68
N THR A 710 -17.19 39.04 38.14
CA THR A 710 -16.45 37.98 38.81
C THR A 710 -15.12 37.64 38.15
N TYR A 711 -14.93 37.98 36.85
CA TYR A 711 -13.69 37.68 36.11
C TYR A 711 -13.54 38.59 34.87
N SER A 712 -12.32 38.63 34.36
CA SER A 712 -11.99 39.23 33.07
C SER A 712 -11.15 38.25 32.23
N CYS A 713 -11.22 38.39 30.91
CA CYS A 713 -10.31 37.67 29.97
C CYS A 713 -10.09 38.49 28.70
N LYS A 714 -8.89 38.37 28.07
CA LYS A 714 -8.52 39.11 26.86
C LYS A 714 -7.33 38.44 26.14
N PRO A 715 -7.35 38.44 24.79
CA PRO A 715 -8.47 38.78 23.90
C PRO A 715 -9.49 37.65 23.83
N VAL A 716 -10.57 37.85 23.05
CA VAL A 716 -11.65 36.89 22.84
C VAL A 716 -11.89 36.69 21.34
N VAL A 717 -12.03 35.44 20.91
CA VAL A 717 -12.33 35.06 19.52
C VAL A 717 -13.54 34.13 19.54
N ARG A 718 -14.67 34.60 19.05
CA ARG A 718 -15.91 33.82 19.10
C ARG A 718 -16.02 32.80 17.98
N PHE A 719 -16.62 31.67 18.29
CA PHE A 719 -17.01 30.63 17.35
C PHE A 719 -18.45 30.16 17.69
N TYR A 720 -19.15 29.59 16.76
CA TYR A 720 -20.60 29.36 16.72
C TYR A 720 -21.42 30.68 16.68
N PRO A 721 -22.16 30.88 15.59
CA PRO A 721 -23.03 32.04 15.44
C PRO A 721 -24.07 32.15 16.58
N ASN A 722 -24.30 33.34 17.08
CA ASN A 722 -25.32 33.64 18.07
C ASN A 722 -25.21 32.90 19.42
N THR A 723 -24.00 32.44 19.77
CA THR A 723 -23.71 31.78 21.05
C THR A 723 -22.66 32.52 21.84
N GLY A 724 -22.54 32.17 23.14
CA GLY A 724 -21.52 32.72 24.05
C GLY A 724 -20.13 32.02 23.92
N TYR A 725 -19.98 31.00 23.06
CA TYR A 725 -18.74 30.20 23.00
C TYR A 725 -17.61 30.97 22.32
N ALA A 726 -16.44 30.92 22.95
CA ALA A 726 -15.23 31.61 22.45
C ALA A 726 -13.93 30.92 22.86
N PHE A 727 -12.88 31.17 22.07
CA PHE A 727 -11.52 31.10 22.56
C PHE A 727 -11.22 32.36 23.37
N HIS A 728 -10.61 32.20 24.55
CA HIS A 728 -10.23 33.33 25.39
C HIS A 728 -9.00 33.01 26.22
N SER A 729 -8.37 34.07 26.79
CA SER A 729 -7.23 33.91 27.69
C SER A 729 -7.60 33.16 29.00
N ARG A 730 -6.62 32.91 29.84
CA ARG A 730 -6.83 32.56 31.24
C ARG A 730 -7.71 33.60 31.90
N LEU A 731 -8.31 33.25 33.05
CA LEU A 731 -9.17 34.17 33.76
C LEU A 731 -8.36 35.09 34.68
N TYR A 732 -8.69 36.34 34.65
CA TYR A 732 -8.21 37.39 35.54
C TYR A 732 -9.28 37.79 36.54
N TYR A 733 -8.91 38.41 37.65
CA TYR A 733 -9.84 39.14 38.48
C TYR A 733 -10.48 40.29 37.69
N PRO A 734 -11.66 40.79 38.10
CA PRO A 734 -12.30 41.91 37.43
C PRO A 734 -11.32 43.05 37.12
N ASN A 735 -11.56 43.73 36.00
CA ASN A 735 -10.69 44.81 35.51
C ASN A 735 -9.21 44.39 35.24
N TYR A 736 -9.01 43.07 35.01
CA TYR A 736 -7.68 42.50 34.74
C TYR A 736 -6.66 42.65 35.89
N ASN A 737 -7.15 42.71 37.11
CA ASN A 737 -6.37 42.92 38.32
C ASN A 737 -5.75 41.59 38.82
N GLY A 738 -4.74 41.13 38.09
CA GLY A 738 -4.05 39.86 38.39
C GLY A 738 -4.74 38.60 37.89
N LEU A 739 -4.00 37.53 37.79
CA LEU A 739 -4.46 36.25 37.26
C LEU A 739 -5.27 35.50 38.31
N LYS A 740 -6.55 35.23 38.00
CA LYS A 740 -7.51 34.56 38.90
C LYS A 740 -7.41 33.04 38.81
N ASP A 741 -7.31 32.49 37.61
CA ASP A 741 -7.22 31.02 37.39
C ASP A 741 -6.14 30.69 36.39
N LYS A 742 -5.08 30.06 36.91
CA LYS A 742 -3.89 29.68 36.14
C LYS A 742 -4.04 28.37 35.36
N ARG A 743 -5.08 27.56 35.65
CA ARG A 743 -5.23 26.21 35.09
C ARG A 743 -5.42 26.24 33.58
N ILE A 744 -4.73 25.34 32.91
CA ILE A 744 -4.82 25.08 31.49
C ILE A 744 -4.58 23.57 31.25
N GLY A 745 -5.00 22.99 30.14
CA GLY A 745 -4.89 21.55 29.89
C GLY A 745 -5.93 20.70 30.65
N PHE A 746 -7.05 21.35 31.07
CA PHE A 746 -8.13 20.68 31.82
C PHE A 746 -9.49 21.06 31.23
N PRO A 747 -10.49 20.18 31.26
CA PRO A 747 -11.87 20.52 30.97
C PRO A 747 -12.48 21.31 32.18
N ILE A 748 -12.32 22.62 32.18
CA ILE A 748 -12.63 23.49 33.36
C ILE A 748 -13.52 24.67 33.06
N SER A 749 -13.81 24.96 31.82
CA SER A 749 -14.61 26.11 31.42
C SER A 749 -16.12 25.81 31.47
N ALA A 750 -16.95 26.81 31.26
CA ALA A 750 -18.39 26.66 31.03
C ALA A 750 -18.70 26.52 29.53
N GLY A 751 -17.89 25.80 28.78
CA GLY A 751 -18.06 25.53 27.37
C GLY A 751 -17.15 26.32 26.42
N CYS A 752 -16.46 27.34 26.89
CA CYS A 752 -15.44 28.06 26.11
C CYS A 752 -14.14 27.27 25.99
N VAL A 753 -13.25 27.71 25.10
CA VAL A 753 -11.90 27.18 24.97
C VAL A 753 -10.91 28.17 25.56
N ARG A 754 -10.43 27.87 26.75
CA ARG A 754 -9.44 28.69 27.46
C ARG A 754 -8.05 28.40 26.91
N MET A 755 -7.25 29.42 26.66
CA MET A 755 -5.88 29.32 26.11
C MET A 755 -4.89 30.15 26.94
N LEU A 756 -3.58 29.87 26.76
CA LEU A 756 -2.56 30.77 27.25
C LEU A 756 -2.69 32.14 26.57
N ASP A 757 -2.30 33.20 27.25
CA ASP A 757 -2.49 34.58 26.80
C ASP A 757 -1.73 34.88 25.49
N THR A 758 -0.57 34.27 25.32
CA THR A 758 0.22 34.33 24.07
C THR A 758 -0.51 33.63 22.92
N ASP A 759 -1.10 32.47 23.19
CA ASP A 759 -1.69 31.59 22.19
C ASP A 759 -3.03 32.11 21.68
N ILE A 760 -3.88 32.60 22.58
CA ILE A 760 -5.10 33.28 22.15
C ILE A 760 -4.80 34.59 21.41
N THR A 761 -3.73 35.29 21.78
CA THR A 761 -3.26 36.47 21.06
C THR A 761 -2.84 36.11 19.63
N TYR A 762 -2.19 34.96 19.43
CA TYR A 762 -1.90 34.45 18.11
C TYR A 762 -3.17 34.20 17.28
N LEU A 763 -4.16 33.48 17.82
CA LEU A 763 -5.46 33.27 17.14
C LEU A 763 -6.14 34.60 16.80
N TYR A 764 -6.14 35.50 17.73
CA TYR A 764 -6.76 36.85 17.58
C TYR A 764 -6.12 37.65 16.43
N LYS A 765 -4.79 37.60 16.28
CA LYS A 765 -4.08 38.40 15.29
C LYS A 765 -4.01 37.74 13.92
N ASN A 766 -3.90 36.40 13.85
CA ASN A 766 -3.47 35.71 12.64
C ASN A 766 -4.58 34.88 11.96
N ILE A 767 -5.61 34.41 12.69
CA ILE A 767 -6.63 33.53 12.12
C ILE A 767 -7.89 34.33 11.76
N PRO A 768 -8.23 34.52 10.48
CA PRO A 768 -9.34 35.39 10.05
C PRO A 768 -10.72 34.92 10.49
N ASN A 769 -11.71 35.81 10.49
CA ASN A 769 -13.12 35.43 10.57
C ASN A 769 -13.47 34.52 9.40
N ASN A 770 -14.47 33.68 9.58
CA ASN A 770 -14.87 32.62 8.66
C ASN A 770 -13.83 31.48 8.47
N SER A 771 -12.74 31.46 9.26
CA SER A 771 -11.93 30.25 9.37
C SER A 771 -12.74 29.14 10.03
N THR A 772 -12.70 27.93 9.46
CA THR A 772 -13.43 26.78 10.00
C THR A 772 -12.80 26.34 11.32
N VAL A 773 -13.66 26.02 12.28
CA VAL A 773 -13.31 25.45 13.58
C VAL A 773 -13.97 24.09 13.69
N VAL A 774 -13.17 23.05 13.92
CA VAL A 774 -13.59 21.67 14.12
C VAL A 774 -13.38 21.32 15.59
N ILE A 775 -14.36 20.73 16.26
CA ILE A 775 -14.32 20.45 17.70
C ILE A 775 -14.77 19.02 17.94
N TYR A 776 -13.88 18.21 18.51
CA TYR A 776 -14.12 16.81 18.89
C TYR A 776 -13.41 16.43 20.18
#